data_0d81aecc09c3f8d9554c983d04d7ef15
#
_entry.id   0d81aecc09c3f8d9554c983d04d7ef15
#
_cell.length_a   1.000
_cell.length_b   1.000
_cell.length_c   1.000
_cell.angle_alpha   90.00
_cell.angle_beta   90.00
_cell.angle_gamma   90.00
#
_symmetry.space_group_name_H-M   'P 1'
#
loop_
_entity.id
_entity.type
_entity.pdbx_description
1 polymer ?
#
loop_
_entity_poly.entity_id
_entity_poly.type
_entity_poly.pdbx_seq_one_letter_code
_entity_poly.pdbx_strand_id
1 'polypeptide(L)'
;MLKEQKKSLFYTQGQEEVLTSLESSREGLSTTEAKNRLETYGRNELEEGKKRSLIAKFFDQFKDLMIIILLVAAALSVITEGMHGLTDALIILAVVILNAAFGVYQEGQAEAAIEALKDMSSPIARVRRDGHTIEVDSKELVPGDLVMLEAGDVVPADLRLLEAASLKIEEAALTGESVPVEKDISQVVAEDAGIGDRVNMAYQNSNVTYGRGYGVVTNTGMYTEVGKIADMLANADESETPLKQSLVQLSKLLTYLIVIIAVITFLVGIFVRKEGWIEGLMTSVALAVAAIPEGLPAIVTIVLSMGTKTLAKRNSIVRKLPAVETLGSTEIIASDKTGTLTMNQMTVEKVYTNGVLQSSSEEISVDNNTLRIMNFSNDTKIDPSGKLIGDPTETALVQFGLDKNFDVREVLKNEPRVAELPFDSDRKLMSTIHKESDGRYFIAVKGAPDQLLKRVTKIEDNGLVRDITAEDKEAILNTNKELAKQALRVLMMAYKYETQIPTLETDIVESDLVFSGLVGMIDPERPEAAEAVRVAKEAGIRPIMITGDHQDTAEAIAKRLGIIDANDTEDHVFTGAELNELSDEEFQKVFKQYSVYARVSPEHKVRIVKAWQNDGKVVAMTGDGVNDAPSLKTADIGIGMGITGTEVSKGASDMVLADDNFATIIVAVEEGRKVFSNIQKSIQYLLSANMAEVFTIFFATLLGWDVLAPVHLLWINLVTDTLPAIALGVEPAEPGVMTHKPRGRQSNFFDGGVMGAIIYQGILQTILVLGVYGWALMYPEHAGYRMIHADALTMAFATLGLIQLVHAFNVKSVYQSIFTVGAFKNRTFNWSIPVAFILLMVTIVVPGFNKLFHVTHLSSTQWLTVVIGSLLMVVLTEIVKFIQRKLGQDEKAI
;
A
#
# COMPACT_ATOMS: atom_id res chain seq x y z
N MET A 1 -15.08 -2.36 34.80
CA MET A 1 -13.62 -2.26 35.00
C MET A 1 -13.03 -3.61 34.62
N LEU A 2 -12.06 -3.64 33.70
CA LEU A 2 -11.35 -4.87 33.33
C LEU A 2 -10.54 -5.38 34.53
N LYS A 3 -10.41 -6.70 34.64
CA LYS A 3 -9.64 -7.34 35.72
C LYS A 3 -8.15 -7.26 35.39
N GLU A 4 -7.32 -6.86 36.37
CA GLU A 4 -5.85 -6.88 36.17
C GLU A 4 -5.36 -8.30 35.92
N GLN A 5 -4.41 -8.45 34.95
CA GLN A 5 -3.76 -9.73 34.67
C GLN A 5 -2.75 -10.07 35.77
N LYS A 6 -2.51 -11.37 35.98
CA LYS A 6 -1.57 -11.84 36.99
C LYS A 6 -0.14 -11.36 36.70
N LYS A 7 0.49 -10.72 37.67
CA LYS A 7 1.91 -10.34 37.65
C LYS A 7 2.77 -11.51 38.17
N SER A 8 2.72 -12.66 37.48
CA SER A 8 3.53 -13.83 37.86
C SER A 8 4.76 -13.91 36.96
N LEU A 9 5.88 -14.40 37.52
CA LEU A 9 7.12 -14.66 36.79
C LEU A 9 7.01 -16.03 36.11
N PHE A 10 6.22 -16.13 35.04
CA PHE A 10 5.90 -17.40 34.38
C PHE A 10 7.11 -18.15 33.84
N TYR A 11 8.24 -17.49 33.58
CA TYR A 11 9.49 -18.10 33.15
C TYR A 11 10.20 -18.90 34.27
N THR A 12 9.88 -18.63 35.52
CA THR A 12 10.41 -19.35 36.69
C THR A 12 9.59 -20.58 37.05
N GLN A 13 8.43 -20.79 36.43
CA GLN A 13 7.47 -21.85 36.76
C GLN A 13 7.57 -23.01 35.76
N GLY A 14 7.27 -24.21 36.26
CA GLY A 14 7.13 -25.40 35.41
C GLY A 14 5.87 -25.31 34.51
N GLN A 15 5.85 -26.05 33.41
CA GLN A 15 4.77 -25.99 32.41
C GLN A 15 3.39 -26.27 33.00
N GLU A 16 3.24 -27.33 33.81
CA GLU A 16 1.96 -27.71 34.42
C GLU A 16 1.52 -26.70 35.51
N GLU A 17 2.48 -26.08 36.18
CA GLU A 17 2.21 -25.03 37.15
C GLU A 17 1.65 -23.76 36.47
N VAL A 18 2.21 -23.39 35.32
CA VAL A 18 1.72 -22.28 34.50
C VAL A 18 0.31 -22.55 33.97
N LEU A 19 0.07 -23.76 33.41
CA LEU A 19 -1.28 -24.15 32.96
C LEU A 19 -2.31 -24.07 34.07
N THR A 20 -1.96 -24.62 35.25
CA THR A 20 -2.82 -24.57 36.43
C THR A 20 -3.07 -23.11 36.89
N SER A 21 -2.02 -22.28 36.92
CA SER A 21 -2.09 -20.88 37.30
C SER A 21 -2.97 -20.04 36.40
N LEU A 22 -3.01 -20.36 35.10
CA LEU A 22 -3.81 -19.73 34.08
C LEU A 22 -5.20 -20.39 33.89
N GLU A 23 -5.52 -21.43 34.68
CA GLU A 23 -6.76 -22.20 34.55
C GLU A 23 -6.98 -22.67 33.10
N SER A 24 -5.91 -23.19 32.48
CA SER A 24 -5.88 -23.71 31.10
C SER A 24 -5.46 -25.17 31.07
N SER A 25 -5.53 -25.79 29.91
CA SER A 25 -5.15 -27.19 29.68
C SER A 25 -4.42 -27.36 28.34
N ARG A 26 -3.80 -28.53 28.11
CA ARG A 26 -3.17 -28.86 26.82
C ARG A 26 -4.16 -29.00 25.65
N GLU A 27 -5.46 -29.06 25.89
CA GLU A 27 -6.55 -29.03 24.92
C GLU A 27 -7.01 -27.60 24.57
N GLY A 28 -6.45 -26.59 25.27
CA GLY A 28 -6.82 -25.19 25.14
C GLY A 28 -8.05 -24.81 25.96
N LEU A 29 -8.47 -23.56 25.86
CA LEU A 29 -9.70 -23.06 26.44
C LEU A 29 -10.92 -23.50 25.64
N SER A 30 -12.09 -23.56 26.25
CA SER A 30 -13.33 -23.60 25.48
C SER A 30 -13.60 -22.24 24.83
N THR A 31 -14.25 -22.25 23.66
CA THR A 31 -14.65 -21.02 22.95
C THR A 31 -15.50 -20.09 23.86
N THR A 32 -16.35 -20.66 24.73
CA THR A 32 -17.17 -19.91 25.67
C THR A 32 -16.30 -19.24 26.76
N GLU A 33 -15.32 -19.96 27.29
CA GLU A 33 -14.41 -19.43 28.32
C GLU A 33 -13.50 -18.33 27.72
N ALA A 34 -12.99 -18.53 26.51
CA ALA A 34 -12.19 -17.51 25.82
C ALA A 34 -13.00 -16.20 25.65
N LYS A 35 -14.29 -16.30 25.29
CA LYS A 35 -15.17 -15.13 25.18
C LYS A 35 -15.40 -14.44 26.53
N ASN A 36 -15.63 -15.19 27.59
CA ASN A 36 -15.78 -14.65 28.94
C ASN A 36 -14.51 -13.93 29.41
N ARG A 37 -13.34 -14.52 29.08
CA ARG A 37 -12.03 -13.90 29.40
C ARG A 37 -11.78 -12.63 28.60
N LEU A 38 -12.21 -12.60 27.32
CA LEU A 38 -12.12 -11.40 26.49
C LEU A 38 -12.95 -10.24 27.09
N GLU A 39 -14.15 -10.53 27.60
CA GLU A 39 -14.94 -9.52 28.31
C GLU A 39 -14.31 -9.09 29.64
N THR A 40 -13.56 -10.00 30.28
CA THR A 40 -12.93 -9.77 31.60
C THR A 40 -11.60 -9.02 31.51
N TYR A 41 -10.74 -9.40 30.56
CA TYR A 41 -9.37 -8.87 30.44
C TYR A 41 -9.22 -7.82 29.33
N GLY A 42 -10.20 -7.72 28.44
CA GLY A 42 -10.15 -6.84 27.27
C GLY A 42 -9.40 -7.46 26.09
N ARG A 43 -9.32 -6.71 24.99
CA ARG A 43 -8.66 -7.13 23.76
C ARG A 43 -7.13 -7.11 23.90
N ASN A 44 -6.46 -7.98 23.18
CA ASN A 44 -5.00 -8.01 23.05
C ASN A 44 -4.53 -6.92 22.07
N GLU A 45 -4.63 -5.67 22.50
CA GLU A 45 -4.17 -4.50 21.75
C GLU A 45 -3.49 -3.52 22.70
N LEU A 46 -2.53 -2.78 22.20
CA LEU A 46 -1.88 -1.73 22.96
C LEU A 46 -2.85 -0.55 23.08
N GLU A 47 -3.01 0.00 24.27
CA GLU A 47 -3.81 1.21 24.44
C GLU A 47 -3.17 2.34 23.63
N GLU A 48 -3.89 2.81 22.66
CA GLU A 48 -3.56 4.09 22.01
C GLU A 48 -3.67 5.18 23.08
N GLY A 49 -2.73 6.15 23.05
CA GLY A 49 -2.76 7.27 23.99
C GLY A 49 -4.18 7.86 24.10
N LYS A 50 -4.59 8.29 25.28
CA LYS A 50 -5.97 8.72 25.57
C LYS A 50 -6.50 9.63 24.46
N LYS A 51 -7.47 9.11 23.69
CA LYS A 51 -8.16 9.92 22.66
C LYS A 51 -8.68 11.18 23.33
N ARG A 52 -8.27 12.34 22.85
CA ARG A 52 -8.74 13.62 23.36
C ARG A 52 -10.24 13.71 23.14
N SER A 53 -10.98 14.15 24.16
CA SER A 53 -12.43 14.33 24.00
C SER A 53 -12.73 15.37 22.91
N LEU A 54 -13.89 15.24 22.24
CA LEU A 54 -14.34 16.21 21.24
C LEU A 54 -14.36 17.64 21.78
N ILE A 55 -14.70 17.81 23.08
CA ILE A 55 -14.69 19.11 23.75
C ILE A 55 -13.26 19.63 23.89
N ALA A 56 -12.30 18.80 24.27
CA ALA A 56 -10.89 19.21 24.36
C ALA A 56 -10.34 19.63 22.98
N LYS A 57 -10.65 18.87 21.94
CA LYS A 57 -10.28 19.20 20.54
C LYS A 57 -10.89 20.52 20.10
N PHE A 58 -12.16 20.77 20.44
CA PHE A 58 -12.83 22.04 20.16
C PHE A 58 -12.10 23.21 20.80
N PHE A 59 -11.73 23.12 22.08
CA PHE A 59 -10.97 24.18 22.75
C PHE A 59 -9.51 24.26 22.29
N ASP A 60 -8.91 23.18 21.82
CA ASP A 60 -7.58 23.21 21.21
C ASP A 60 -7.55 24.04 19.92
N GLN A 61 -8.64 24.09 19.16
CA GLN A 61 -8.77 24.96 17.97
C GLN A 61 -8.59 26.45 18.34
N PHE A 62 -8.99 26.87 19.55
CA PHE A 62 -8.84 28.26 20.01
C PHE A 62 -7.39 28.63 20.34
N LYS A 63 -6.44 27.70 20.32
CA LYS A 63 -5.00 27.96 20.44
C LYS A 63 -4.38 28.31 19.08
N ASP A 64 -5.12 28.18 18.01
CA ASP A 64 -4.67 28.59 16.69
C ASP A 64 -4.43 30.10 16.65
N LEU A 65 -3.28 30.50 16.09
CA LEU A 65 -2.86 31.90 16.04
C LEU A 65 -3.89 32.79 15.32
N MET A 66 -4.55 32.23 14.31
CA MET A 66 -5.59 32.92 13.54
C MET A 66 -6.82 33.23 14.38
N ILE A 67 -7.29 32.25 15.10
CA ILE A 67 -8.46 32.41 15.98
C ILE A 67 -8.14 33.43 17.09
N ILE A 68 -6.92 33.39 17.62
CA ILE A 68 -6.47 34.39 18.59
C ILE A 68 -6.48 35.81 17.99
N ILE A 69 -6.00 35.98 16.76
CA ILE A 69 -5.99 37.26 16.05
C ILE A 69 -7.44 37.75 15.83
N LEU A 70 -8.34 36.86 15.41
CA LEU A 70 -9.75 37.20 15.24
C LEU A 70 -10.45 37.59 16.52
N LEU A 71 -10.17 36.88 17.63
CA LEU A 71 -10.70 37.23 18.94
C LEU A 71 -10.17 38.58 19.43
N VAL A 72 -8.90 38.88 19.18
CA VAL A 72 -8.31 40.19 19.46
C VAL A 72 -8.99 41.29 18.62
N ALA A 73 -9.21 41.04 17.33
CA ALA A 73 -9.93 41.96 16.45
C ALA A 73 -11.38 42.20 16.91
N ALA A 74 -12.11 41.14 17.30
CA ALA A 74 -13.45 41.24 17.86
C ALA A 74 -13.48 42.11 19.15
N ALA A 75 -12.50 41.89 20.05
CA ALA A 75 -12.37 42.68 21.25
C ALA A 75 -12.08 44.16 20.95
N LEU A 76 -11.18 44.41 20.01
CA LEU A 76 -10.84 45.80 19.58
C LEU A 76 -12.05 46.50 18.94
N SER A 77 -12.85 45.83 18.10
CA SER A 77 -14.05 46.37 17.49
C SER A 77 -15.06 46.86 18.57
N VAL A 78 -15.28 46.03 19.61
CA VAL A 78 -16.16 46.42 20.75
C VAL A 78 -15.60 47.61 21.50
N ILE A 79 -14.29 47.69 21.74
CA ILE A 79 -13.66 48.78 22.50
C ILE A 79 -13.76 50.11 21.74
N THR A 80 -13.67 50.06 20.43
CA THR A 80 -13.59 51.29 19.59
C THR A 80 -14.93 51.80 19.11
N GLU A 81 -15.86 50.94 18.76
CA GLU A 81 -17.13 51.26 18.16
C GLU A 81 -18.34 51.07 19.11
N GLY A 82 -18.08 50.59 20.32
CA GLY A 82 -19.11 50.39 21.33
C GLY A 82 -20.21 49.39 20.89
N MET A 83 -21.47 49.81 20.93
CA MET A 83 -22.61 48.95 20.55
C MET A 83 -22.64 48.52 19.07
N HIS A 84 -22.06 49.31 18.16
CA HIS A 84 -21.94 48.93 16.75
C HIS A 84 -20.86 47.84 16.60
N GLY A 85 -19.73 47.95 17.25
CA GLY A 85 -18.68 46.93 17.25
C GLY A 85 -19.06 45.63 17.95
N LEU A 86 -20.08 45.63 18.82
CA LEU A 86 -20.62 44.42 19.42
C LEU A 86 -21.25 43.47 18.36
N THR A 87 -21.92 44.03 17.37
CA THR A 87 -22.49 43.21 16.28
C THR A 87 -21.40 42.52 15.49
N ASP A 88 -20.35 43.22 15.12
CA ASP A 88 -19.22 42.66 14.36
C ASP A 88 -18.44 41.64 15.21
N ALA A 89 -18.24 41.90 16.48
CA ALA A 89 -17.62 40.96 17.39
C ALA A 89 -18.44 39.68 17.55
N LEU A 90 -19.77 39.76 17.62
CA LEU A 90 -20.63 38.58 17.68
C LEU A 90 -20.59 37.76 16.37
N ILE A 91 -20.50 38.41 15.22
CA ILE A 91 -20.35 37.77 13.92
C ILE A 91 -19.02 37.02 13.87
N ILE A 92 -17.91 37.70 14.21
CA ILE A 92 -16.59 37.08 14.24
C ILE A 92 -16.58 35.87 15.19
N LEU A 93 -17.18 36.02 16.38
CA LEU A 93 -17.28 34.93 17.34
C LEU A 93 -18.08 33.73 16.81
N ALA A 94 -19.21 33.99 16.15
CA ALA A 94 -20.04 32.96 15.55
C ALA A 94 -19.27 32.21 14.46
N VAL A 95 -18.52 32.90 13.62
CA VAL A 95 -17.69 32.29 12.58
C VAL A 95 -16.52 31.50 13.19
N VAL A 96 -15.86 32.02 14.23
CA VAL A 96 -14.81 31.32 14.96
C VAL A 96 -15.34 30.01 15.56
N ILE A 97 -16.55 30.02 16.16
CA ILE A 97 -17.18 28.81 16.71
C ILE A 97 -17.50 27.82 15.59
N LEU A 98 -18.03 28.28 14.45
CA LEU A 98 -18.30 27.43 13.29
C LEU A 98 -17.02 26.82 12.72
N ASN A 99 -15.95 27.62 12.61
CA ASN A 99 -14.65 27.14 12.14
C ASN A 99 -14.07 26.08 13.10
N ALA A 100 -14.09 26.32 14.41
CA ALA A 100 -13.63 25.35 15.39
C ALA A 100 -14.46 24.04 15.35
N ALA A 101 -15.78 24.13 15.20
CA ALA A 101 -16.65 22.96 15.06
C ALA A 101 -16.35 22.18 13.78
N PHE A 102 -16.11 22.88 12.68
CA PHE A 102 -15.75 22.25 11.39
C PHE A 102 -14.35 21.65 11.44
N GLY A 103 -13.37 22.28 12.08
CA GLY A 103 -12.04 21.73 12.30
C GLY A 103 -12.08 20.41 13.08
N VAL A 104 -12.88 20.35 14.17
CA VAL A 104 -13.10 19.10 14.93
C VAL A 104 -13.75 18.00 14.05
N TYR A 105 -14.72 18.37 13.21
CA TYR A 105 -15.35 17.44 12.29
C TYR A 105 -14.36 16.88 11.26
N GLN A 106 -13.53 17.73 10.65
CA GLN A 106 -12.49 17.31 9.70
C GLN A 106 -11.45 16.40 10.36
N GLU A 107 -10.95 16.77 11.56
CA GLU A 107 -10.01 15.96 12.33
C GLU A 107 -10.60 14.59 12.66
N GLY A 108 -11.88 14.54 13.08
CA GLY A 108 -12.60 13.30 13.34
C GLY A 108 -12.72 12.40 12.12
N GLN A 109 -12.96 12.97 10.94
CA GLN A 109 -12.99 12.19 9.68
C GLN A 109 -11.61 11.62 9.33
N ALA A 110 -10.54 12.39 9.51
CA ALA A 110 -9.18 11.95 9.29
C ALA A 110 -8.79 10.81 10.23
N GLU A 111 -9.09 10.93 11.52
CA GLU A 111 -8.84 9.87 12.52
C GLU A 111 -9.62 8.58 12.24
N ALA A 112 -10.92 8.69 11.94
CA ALA A 112 -11.77 7.55 11.61
C ALA A 112 -11.24 6.79 10.37
N ALA A 113 -10.67 7.50 9.43
CA ALA A 113 -10.07 6.93 8.25
C ALA A 113 -8.77 6.17 8.55
N ILE A 114 -7.91 6.69 9.43
CA ILE A 114 -6.69 6.01 9.90
C ILE A 114 -7.05 4.77 10.72
N GLU A 115 -8.07 4.85 11.58
CA GLU A 115 -8.54 3.72 12.39
C GLU A 115 -9.06 2.56 11.51
N ALA A 116 -9.84 2.89 10.47
CA ALA A 116 -10.32 1.89 9.52
C ALA A 116 -9.19 1.15 8.78
N LEU A 117 -8.05 1.81 8.53
CA LEU A 117 -6.85 1.17 7.95
C LEU A 117 -6.18 0.20 8.91
N LYS A 118 -6.07 0.56 10.19
CA LYS A 118 -5.49 -0.30 11.22
C LYS A 118 -6.30 -1.60 11.39
N ASP A 119 -7.63 -1.52 11.31
CA ASP A 119 -8.51 -2.69 11.42
C ASP A 119 -8.38 -3.65 10.22
N MET A 120 -8.04 -3.16 9.05
CA MET A 120 -7.85 -3.98 7.85
C MET A 120 -6.56 -4.81 7.86
N SER A 121 -5.63 -4.54 8.75
CA SER A 121 -4.30 -5.17 8.80
C SER A 121 -4.02 -5.92 10.10
N SER A 122 -5.05 -6.38 10.81
CA SER A 122 -4.89 -7.16 12.04
C SER A 122 -4.24 -8.51 11.76
N PRO A 123 -3.17 -8.90 12.47
CA PRO A 123 -2.55 -10.23 12.33
C PRO A 123 -3.52 -11.35 12.76
N ILE A 124 -3.41 -12.50 12.09
CA ILE A 124 -4.15 -13.71 12.44
C ILE A 124 -3.28 -14.59 13.35
N ALA A 125 -3.86 -15.20 14.38
CA ALA A 125 -3.21 -16.15 15.26
C ALA A 125 -3.88 -17.53 15.16
N ARG A 126 -3.07 -18.60 15.12
CA ARG A 126 -3.54 -19.97 15.18
C ARG A 126 -3.59 -20.42 16.63
N VAL A 127 -4.78 -20.73 17.12
CA VAL A 127 -5.01 -21.13 18.51
C VAL A 127 -5.68 -22.49 18.61
N ARG A 128 -5.41 -23.19 19.70
CA ARG A 128 -6.12 -24.43 20.03
C ARG A 128 -7.22 -24.11 21.04
N ARG A 129 -8.49 -24.29 20.63
CA ARG A 129 -9.68 -24.15 21.48
C ARG A 129 -10.58 -25.35 21.27
N ASP A 130 -11.23 -25.83 22.31
CA ASP A 130 -12.08 -27.03 22.30
C ASP A 130 -11.38 -28.25 21.68
N GLY A 131 -10.05 -28.39 21.84
CA GLY A 131 -9.23 -29.46 21.27
C GLY A 131 -8.93 -29.31 19.78
N HIS A 132 -9.44 -28.29 19.08
CA HIS A 132 -9.23 -28.05 17.66
C HIS A 132 -8.41 -26.79 17.40
N THR A 133 -7.58 -26.84 16.35
CA THR A 133 -6.85 -25.65 15.89
C THR A 133 -7.75 -24.78 15.01
N ILE A 134 -7.89 -23.51 15.39
CA ILE A 134 -8.67 -22.52 14.67
C ILE A 134 -7.84 -21.24 14.48
N GLU A 135 -8.20 -20.45 13.48
CA GLU A 135 -7.63 -19.11 13.26
C GLU A 135 -8.52 -18.06 13.92
N VAL A 136 -7.91 -17.14 14.65
CA VAL A 136 -8.60 -16.03 15.31
C VAL A 136 -7.82 -14.73 15.06
N ASP A 137 -8.52 -13.60 15.12
CA ASP A 137 -7.82 -12.30 15.16
C ASP A 137 -6.94 -12.25 16.41
N SER A 138 -5.67 -11.83 16.26
CA SER A 138 -4.74 -11.72 17.38
C SER A 138 -5.26 -10.82 18.51
N LYS A 139 -6.13 -9.87 18.19
CA LYS A 139 -6.80 -9.00 19.18
C LYS A 139 -7.78 -9.76 20.09
N GLU A 140 -8.22 -10.95 19.69
CA GLU A 140 -9.14 -11.79 20.46
C GLU A 140 -8.45 -12.83 21.36
N LEU A 141 -7.12 -12.77 21.44
CA LEU A 141 -6.33 -13.63 22.33
C LEU A 141 -6.54 -13.22 23.78
N VAL A 142 -6.61 -14.22 24.64
CA VAL A 142 -6.78 -14.06 26.08
C VAL A 142 -5.76 -14.88 26.87
N PRO A 143 -5.39 -14.49 28.09
CA PRO A 143 -4.55 -15.33 28.96
C PRO A 143 -5.13 -16.73 29.11
N GLY A 144 -4.30 -17.76 28.88
CA GLY A 144 -4.70 -19.16 28.89
C GLY A 144 -4.96 -19.78 27.50
N ASP A 145 -5.07 -19.00 26.42
CA ASP A 145 -5.13 -19.54 25.07
C ASP A 145 -3.83 -20.29 24.69
N LEU A 146 -3.93 -21.38 23.94
CA LEU A 146 -2.77 -22.06 23.37
C LEU A 146 -2.53 -21.56 21.93
N VAL A 147 -1.40 -20.90 21.73
CA VAL A 147 -0.99 -20.37 20.42
C VAL A 147 0.04 -21.30 19.78
N MET A 148 -0.17 -21.61 18.50
CA MET A 148 0.79 -22.35 17.68
C MET A 148 1.68 -21.37 16.92
N LEU A 149 2.98 -21.67 16.88
CA LEU A 149 4.00 -20.87 16.22
C LEU A 149 4.76 -21.72 15.20
N GLU A 150 4.97 -21.17 14.01
CA GLU A 150 5.81 -21.73 12.95
C GLU A 150 6.72 -20.65 12.37
N ALA A 151 7.77 -21.08 11.69
CA ALA A 151 8.69 -20.16 11.00
C ALA A 151 7.89 -19.23 10.05
N GLY A 152 8.05 -17.91 10.21
CA GLY A 152 7.32 -16.89 9.48
C GLY A 152 6.16 -16.25 10.26
N ASP A 153 5.81 -16.76 11.43
CA ASP A 153 4.82 -16.14 12.29
C ASP A 153 5.44 -14.99 13.09
N VAL A 154 4.61 -14.02 13.43
CA VAL A 154 4.88 -13.04 14.48
C VAL A 154 4.22 -13.52 15.76
N VAL A 155 4.95 -13.52 16.87
CA VAL A 155 4.42 -13.90 18.18
C VAL A 155 3.31 -12.90 18.58
N PRO A 156 2.04 -13.35 18.74
CA PRO A 156 0.91 -12.44 18.84
C PRO A 156 0.64 -11.90 20.27
N ALA A 157 1.24 -12.51 21.27
CA ALA A 157 1.12 -12.15 22.70
C ALA A 157 2.33 -12.72 23.46
N ASP A 158 2.51 -12.39 24.73
CA ASP A 158 3.55 -13.05 25.53
C ASP A 158 3.15 -14.48 25.86
N LEU A 159 4.01 -15.44 25.51
CA LEU A 159 3.74 -16.87 25.65
C LEU A 159 4.77 -17.55 26.55
N ARG A 160 4.32 -18.45 27.43
CA ARG A 160 5.17 -19.48 28.02
C ARG A 160 5.15 -20.70 27.12
N LEU A 161 6.31 -21.05 26.57
CA LEU A 161 6.43 -22.17 25.63
C LEU A 161 6.22 -23.51 26.34
N LEU A 162 5.40 -24.37 25.74
CA LEU A 162 5.08 -25.73 26.21
C LEU A 162 5.72 -26.81 25.31
N GLU A 163 5.98 -26.49 24.05
CA GLU A 163 6.70 -27.31 23.09
C GLU A 163 7.54 -26.44 22.17
N ALA A 164 8.74 -26.87 21.86
CA ALA A 164 9.63 -26.21 20.90
C ALA A 164 10.42 -27.28 20.14
N ALA A 165 10.27 -27.32 18.82
CA ALA A 165 11.01 -28.19 17.92
C ALA A 165 11.94 -27.32 17.09
N SER A 166 13.20 -27.19 17.51
CA SER A 166 14.21 -26.30 16.91
C SER A 166 13.72 -24.85 16.72
N LEU A 167 12.88 -24.36 17.64
CA LEU A 167 12.25 -23.06 17.57
C LEU A 167 13.27 -21.96 17.82
N LYS A 168 13.43 -21.04 16.85
CA LYS A 168 14.28 -19.85 16.97
C LYS A 168 13.45 -18.60 16.77
N ILE A 169 13.60 -17.63 17.68
CA ILE A 169 12.82 -16.39 17.68
C ILE A 169 13.79 -15.20 17.71
N GLU A 170 13.60 -14.27 16.79
CA GLU A 170 14.29 -12.98 16.77
C GLU A 170 13.56 -12.00 17.69
N GLU A 171 14.22 -11.59 18.76
CA GLU A 171 13.67 -10.72 19.80
C GLU A 171 14.35 -9.34 19.80
N ALA A 172 14.89 -8.91 18.68
CA ALA A 172 15.68 -7.67 18.52
C ALA A 172 14.94 -6.42 19.03
N ALA A 173 13.62 -6.37 18.87
CA ALA A 173 12.80 -5.26 19.34
C ALA A 173 12.81 -5.07 20.86
N LEU A 174 13.10 -6.15 21.62
CA LEU A 174 13.12 -6.14 23.08
C LEU A 174 14.54 -6.22 23.65
N THR A 175 15.43 -6.94 22.98
CA THR A 175 16.80 -7.21 23.47
C THR A 175 17.86 -6.32 22.81
N GLY A 176 17.56 -5.76 21.63
CA GLY A 176 18.53 -5.04 20.81
C GLY A 176 19.46 -5.94 19.99
N GLU A 177 19.40 -7.27 20.16
CA GLU A 177 20.24 -8.25 19.48
C GLU A 177 19.51 -8.89 18.30
N SER A 178 20.08 -8.81 17.09
CA SER A 178 19.48 -9.33 15.87
C SER A 178 19.68 -10.83 15.65
N VAL A 179 20.43 -11.51 16.52
CA VAL A 179 20.65 -12.96 16.43
C VAL A 179 19.45 -13.70 17.01
N PRO A 180 18.80 -14.60 16.25
CA PRO A 180 17.68 -15.38 16.75
C PRO A 180 18.06 -16.26 17.95
N VAL A 181 17.26 -16.22 18.99
CA VAL A 181 17.45 -17.03 20.22
C VAL A 181 16.80 -18.40 20.02
N GLU A 182 17.57 -19.44 20.24
CA GLU A 182 17.06 -20.83 20.29
C GLU A 182 16.29 -21.05 21.58
N LYS A 183 15.04 -21.50 21.47
CA LYS A 183 14.15 -21.66 22.62
C LYS A 183 14.26 -23.05 23.24
N ASP A 184 14.41 -23.10 24.57
CA ASP A 184 14.51 -24.33 25.35
C ASP A 184 13.44 -24.33 26.47
N ILE A 185 12.50 -25.23 26.34
CA ILE A 185 11.37 -25.40 27.30
C ILE A 185 11.76 -26.18 28.56
N SER A 186 12.91 -26.88 28.54
CA SER A 186 13.37 -27.74 29.65
C SER A 186 13.98 -26.94 30.82
N GLN A 187 14.42 -25.71 30.52
CA GLN A 187 15.07 -24.85 31.50
C GLN A 187 14.06 -24.08 32.33
N VAL A 188 14.22 -24.13 33.63
CA VAL A 188 13.61 -23.19 34.57
C VAL A 188 14.58 -22.02 34.71
N VAL A 189 14.10 -20.83 34.31
CA VAL A 189 14.93 -19.64 34.27
C VAL A 189 14.96 -18.92 35.60
N ALA A 190 16.09 -18.36 36.00
CA ALA A 190 16.27 -17.65 37.24
C ALA A 190 15.39 -16.39 37.33
N GLU A 191 14.99 -16.00 38.54
CA GLU A 191 14.07 -14.89 38.76
C GLU A 191 14.64 -13.54 38.29
N ASP A 192 15.94 -13.37 38.34
CA ASP A 192 16.70 -12.17 37.94
C ASP A 192 17.13 -12.15 36.46
N ALA A 193 16.69 -13.14 35.65
CA ALA A 193 17.09 -13.26 34.26
C ALA A 193 16.55 -12.10 33.42
N GLY A 194 17.44 -11.54 32.59
CA GLY A 194 17.08 -10.56 31.58
C GLY A 194 16.12 -11.12 30.52
N ILE A 195 15.44 -10.25 29.76
CA ILE A 195 14.45 -10.70 28.76
C ILE A 195 15.08 -11.64 27.74
N GLY A 196 16.28 -11.35 27.24
CA GLY A 196 17.01 -12.18 26.28
C GLY A 196 17.44 -13.56 26.80
N ASP A 197 17.54 -13.73 28.13
CA ASP A 197 17.94 -14.98 28.77
C ASP A 197 16.76 -15.90 29.10
N ARG A 198 15.52 -15.43 28.90
CA ARG A 198 14.30 -16.19 29.19
C ARG A 198 13.95 -17.12 28.02
N VAL A 199 14.79 -18.12 27.81
CA VAL A 199 14.71 -19.04 26.66
C VAL A 199 13.43 -19.88 26.57
N ASN A 200 12.64 -19.93 27.63
CA ASN A 200 11.36 -20.64 27.70
C ASN A 200 10.13 -19.76 27.45
N MET A 201 10.35 -18.49 27.10
CA MET A 201 9.31 -17.52 26.76
C MET A 201 9.39 -17.11 25.28
N ALA A 202 8.27 -16.65 24.72
CA ALA A 202 8.19 -15.93 23.46
C ALA A 202 7.41 -14.65 23.67
N TYR A 203 7.89 -13.54 23.16
CA TYR A 203 7.35 -12.22 23.42
C TYR A 203 6.62 -11.60 22.24
N GLN A 204 5.56 -10.86 22.50
CA GLN A 204 4.76 -10.19 21.49
C GLN A 204 5.64 -9.37 20.54
N ASN A 205 5.26 -9.37 19.24
CA ASN A 205 5.95 -8.69 18.13
C ASN A 205 7.37 -9.21 17.80
N SER A 206 7.78 -10.36 18.34
CA SER A 206 9.00 -11.06 17.96
C SER A 206 8.73 -11.97 16.74
N ASN A 207 9.74 -12.19 15.93
CA ASN A 207 9.62 -12.95 14.68
C ASN A 207 10.11 -14.40 14.86
N VAL A 208 9.28 -15.37 14.49
CA VAL A 208 9.70 -16.78 14.43
C VAL A 208 10.50 -17.01 13.16
N THR A 209 11.81 -17.24 13.29
CA THR A 209 12.72 -17.37 12.15
C THR A 209 12.94 -18.82 11.71
N TYR A 210 12.79 -19.80 12.64
CA TYR A 210 12.99 -21.19 12.35
C TYR A 210 12.21 -22.11 13.31
N GLY A 211 11.86 -23.30 12.84
CA GLY A 211 11.22 -24.34 13.65
C GLY A 211 9.74 -24.10 13.92
N ARG A 212 9.21 -24.82 14.91
CA ARG A 212 7.81 -24.72 15.34
C ARG A 212 7.67 -25.01 16.81
N GLY A 213 6.56 -24.54 17.40
CA GLY A 213 6.26 -24.81 18.79
C GLY A 213 4.84 -24.35 19.16
N TYR A 214 4.45 -24.54 20.39
CA TYR A 214 3.27 -23.88 20.93
C TYR A 214 3.49 -23.44 22.37
N GLY A 215 2.75 -22.42 22.78
CA GLY A 215 2.82 -21.86 24.10
C GLY A 215 1.46 -21.40 24.61
N VAL A 216 1.34 -21.25 25.91
CA VAL A 216 0.16 -20.67 26.55
C VAL A 216 0.33 -19.17 26.69
N VAL A 217 -0.69 -18.41 26.33
CA VAL A 217 -0.73 -16.94 26.49
C VAL A 217 -0.69 -16.60 27.98
N THR A 218 0.35 -15.86 28.36
CA THR A 218 0.54 -15.39 29.74
C THR A 218 -0.01 -13.98 29.96
N ASN A 219 0.30 -13.08 29.02
CA ASN A 219 -0.07 -11.68 29.07
C ASN A 219 -0.50 -11.19 27.69
N THR A 220 -1.44 -10.23 27.68
CA THR A 220 -1.98 -9.61 26.47
C THR A 220 -2.02 -8.09 26.61
N GLY A 221 -2.01 -7.37 25.48
CA GLY A 221 -2.13 -5.92 25.43
C GLY A 221 -1.06 -5.18 26.23
N MET A 222 -1.48 -4.23 27.06
CA MET A 222 -0.58 -3.40 27.87
C MET A 222 0.18 -4.17 28.96
N TYR A 223 -0.19 -5.42 29.22
CA TYR A 223 0.50 -6.27 30.21
C TYR A 223 1.65 -7.07 29.61
N THR A 224 1.82 -7.09 28.29
CA THR A 224 2.98 -7.70 27.60
C THR A 224 4.25 -6.90 27.85
N GLU A 225 5.42 -7.48 27.60
CA GLU A 225 6.70 -6.73 27.71
C GLU A 225 6.73 -5.55 26.72
N VAL A 226 6.19 -5.71 25.52
CA VAL A 226 6.01 -4.61 24.53
C VAL A 226 5.02 -3.58 25.06
N GLY A 227 3.93 -4.00 25.70
CA GLY A 227 2.94 -3.10 26.31
C GLY A 227 3.53 -2.23 27.41
N LYS A 228 4.41 -2.77 28.23
CA LYS A 228 5.12 -2.00 29.27
C LYS A 228 6.03 -0.93 28.68
N ILE A 229 6.70 -1.23 27.55
CA ILE A 229 7.51 -0.26 26.81
C ILE A 229 6.61 0.82 26.18
N ALA A 230 5.48 0.42 25.60
CA ALA A 230 4.52 1.34 25.01
C ALA A 230 3.96 2.35 26.04
N ASP A 231 3.69 1.91 27.26
CA ASP A 231 3.27 2.80 28.35
C ASP A 231 4.36 3.82 28.73
N MET A 232 5.64 3.42 28.71
CA MET A 232 6.78 4.34 28.91
C MET A 232 6.94 5.33 27.75
N LEU A 233 6.59 4.94 26.53
CA LEU A 233 6.71 5.74 25.32
C LEU A 233 5.43 6.51 24.96
N ALA A 234 4.33 6.31 25.67
CA ALA A 234 3.04 6.96 25.40
C ALA A 234 3.07 8.51 25.47
N ASN A 235 4.19 9.08 25.91
CA ASN A 235 4.46 10.52 25.90
C ASN A 235 5.48 10.95 24.81
N ALA A 236 5.92 10.05 23.95
CA ALA A 236 6.78 10.39 22.82
C ALA A 236 5.91 10.81 21.62
N ASP A 237 6.17 11.98 21.07
CA ASP A 237 5.47 12.51 19.91
C ASP A 237 5.56 11.53 18.72
N GLU A 238 4.43 11.26 18.06
CA GLU A 238 4.40 10.49 16.83
C GLU A 238 5.28 11.16 15.76
N SER A 239 6.16 10.41 15.12
CA SER A 239 6.97 10.90 14.03
C SER A 239 6.07 11.37 12.87
N GLU A 240 6.13 12.66 12.55
CA GLU A 240 5.35 13.24 11.46
C GLU A 240 5.78 12.69 10.10
N THR A 241 4.79 12.44 9.23
CA THR A 241 5.05 11.96 7.86
C THR A 241 5.81 13.02 7.03
N PRO A 242 6.65 12.63 6.05
CA PRO A 242 7.34 13.57 5.16
C PRO A 242 6.38 14.57 4.49
N LEU A 243 5.20 14.12 4.09
CA LEU A 243 4.14 14.96 3.55
C LEU A 243 3.68 16.01 4.55
N LYS A 244 3.39 15.61 5.80
CA LYS A 244 2.95 16.53 6.85
C LYS A 244 4.05 17.56 7.15
N GLN A 245 5.32 17.12 7.18
CA GLN A 245 6.47 18.05 7.36
C GLN A 245 6.57 19.05 6.21
N SER A 246 6.39 18.63 4.96
CA SER A 246 6.40 19.51 3.79
C SER A 246 5.25 20.52 3.84
N LEU A 247 4.06 20.10 4.24
CA LEU A 247 2.91 21.00 4.42
C LEU A 247 3.11 21.99 5.57
N VAL A 248 3.72 21.56 6.68
CA VAL A 248 4.07 22.45 7.80
C VAL A 248 5.13 23.47 7.38
N GLN A 249 6.15 23.06 6.62
CA GLN A 249 7.15 23.99 6.09
C GLN A 249 6.52 25.01 5.14
N LEU A 250 5.64 24.58 4.25
CA LEU A 250 4.88 25.45 3.36
C LEU A 250 4.03 26.45 4.17
N SER A 251 3.28 25.96 5.15
CA SER A 251 2.45 26.83 6.01
C SER A 251 3.31 27.87 6.73
N LYS A 252 4.48 27.52 7.24
CA LYS A 252 5.42 28.47 7.84
C LYS A 252 5.91 29.52 6.83
N LEU A 253 6.32 29.08 5.63
CA LEU A 253 6.76 30.01 4.58
C LEU A 253 5.65 31.00 4.19
N LEU A 254 4.44 30.50 3.98
CA LEU A 254 3.27 31.33 3.69
C LEU A 254 2.99 32.30 4.84
N THR A 255 3.03 31.84 6.09
CA THR A 255 2.82 32.69 7.27
C THR A 255 3.82 33.83 7.31
N TYR A 256 5.12 33.59 7.07
CA TYR A 256 6.11 34.67 7.04
C TYR A 256 5.84 35.68 5.92
N LEU A 257 5.50 35.19 4.71
CA LEU A 257 5.17 36.06 3.58
C LEU A 257 3.96 36.96 3.90
N ILE A 258 2.93 36.38 4.50
CA ILE A 258 1.69 37.05 4.88
C ILE A 258 1.92 38.11 5.95
N VAL A 259 2.71 37.81 6.99
CA VAL A 259 3.05 38.78 8.02
C VAL A 259 3.78 39.98 7.40
N ILE A 260 4.71 39.74 6.46
CA ILE A 260 5.40 40.82 5.74
C ILE A 260 4.40 41.69 4.96
N ILE A 261 3.50 41.06 4.19
CA ILE A 261 2.48 41.77 3.39
C ILE A 261 1.52 42.53 4.32
N ALA A 262 1.08 41.92 5.42
CA ALA A 262 0.19 42.54 6.41
C ALA A 262 0.84 43.78 7.04
N VAL A 263 2.12 43.70 7.40
CA VAL A 263 2.88 44.86 7.93
C VAL A 263 2.97 45.97 6.88
N ILE A 264 3.29 45.63 5.63
CA ILE A 264 3.32 46.62 4.53
C ILE A 264 1.96 47.27 4.35
N THR A 265 0.88 46.49 4.30
CA THR A 265 -0.49 46.97 4.17
C THR A 265 -0.88 47.92 5.31
N PHE A 266 -0.52 47.52 6.56
CA PHE A 266 -0.73 48.36 7.74
C PHE A 266 0.01 49.69 7.64
N LEU A 267 1.28 49.70 7.25
CA LEU A 267 2.07 50.92 7.08
C LEU A 267 1.53 51.82 5.95
N VAL A 268 1.13 51.21 4.85
CA VAL A 268 0.47 51.94 3.73
C VAL A 268 -0.84 52.57 4.17
N GLY A 269 -1.68 51.81 4.88
CA GLY A 269 -2.95 52.33 5.44
C GLY A 269 -2.72 53.56 6.32
N ILE A 270 -1.79 53.47 7.27
CA ILE A 270 -1.53 54.61 8.19
C ILE A 270 -0.82 55.76 7.51
N PHE A 271 0.29 55.56 6.80
CA PHE A 271 1.15 56.60 6.32
C PHE A 271 0.72 57.20 4.97
N VAL A 272 0.16 56.41 4.09
CA VAL A 272 -0.25 56.83 2.75
C VAL A 272 -1.71 57.23 2.74
N ARG A 273 -2.62 56.38 3.29
CA ARG A 273 -4.06 56.60 3.30
C ARG A 273 -4.51 57.46 4.48
N LYS A 274 -3.68 57.62 5.52
CA LYS A 274 -4.00 58.32 6.76
C LYS A 274 -5.24 57.73 7.48
N GLU A 275 -5.45 56.44 7.35
CA GLU A 275 -6.45 55.68 8.10
C GLU A 275 -6.16 55.71 9.58
N GLY A 276 -7.21 55.51 10.39
CA GLY A 276 -7.05 55.26 11.79
C GLY A 276 -6.24 54.00 12.03
N TRP A 277 -5.40 53.95 13.06
CA TRP A 277 -4.56 52.78 13.33
C TRP A 277 -5.36 51.46 13.51
N ILE A 278 -6.63 51.58 13.93
CA ILE A 278 -7.58 50.49 14.10
C ILE A 278 -8.07 49.95 12.78
N GLU A 279 -8.43 50.84 11.85
CA GLU A 279 -8.90 50.48 10.49
C GLU A 279 -7.73 49.76 9.73
N GLY A 280 -6.53 50.33 9.84
CA GLY A 280 -5.33 49.70 9.27
C GLY A 280 -5.02 48.33 9.88
N LEU A 281 -5.24 48.16 11.19
CA LEU A 281 -5.07 46.87 11.89
C LEU A 281 -6.13 45.86 11.42
N MET A 282 -7.39 46.27 11.31
CA MET A 282 -8.49 45.40 10.84
C MET A 282 -8.26 44.93 9.40
N THR A 283 -7.77 45.81 8.52
CA THR A 283 -7.39 45.45 7.15
C THR A 283 -6.24 44.43 7.14
N SER A 284 -5.24 44.65 8.00
CA SER A 284 -4.10 43.70 8.11
C SER A 284 -4.53 42.35 8.67
N VAL A 285 -5.46 42.33 9.64
CA VAL A 285 -6.05 41.09 10.17
C VAL A 285 -6.86 40.38 9.07
N ALA A 286 -7.70 41.12 8.30
CA ALA A 286 -8.43 40.53 7.18
C ALA A 286 -7.49 39.86 6.17
N LEU A 287 -6.40 40.53 5.85
CA LEU A 287 -5.35 40.01 4.97
C LEU A 287 -4.70 38.73 5.52
N ALA A 288 -4.41 38.71 6.83
CA ALA A 288 -3.83 37.54 7.47
C ALA A 288 -4.81 36.34 7.45
N VAL A 289 -6.09 36.59 7.66
CA VAL A 289 -7.17 35.58 7.56
C VAL A 289 -7.28 35.03 6.15
N ALA A 290 -7.28 35.91 5.13
CA ALA A 290 -7.42 35.51 3.73
C ALA A 290 -6.30 34.59 3.24
N ALA A 291 -5.15 34.64 3.86
CA ALA A 291 -3.93 34.10 3.29
C ALA A 291 -3.59 32.68 3.77
N ILE A 292 -4.19 32.17 4.83
CA ILE A 292 -3.88 30.85 5.41
C ILE A 292 -4.89 29.81 4.95
N PRO A 293 -4.43 28.76 4.22
CA PRO A 293 -5.30 27.66 3.82
C PRO A 293 -5.53 26.68 4.99
N GLU A 294 -6.38 27.04 5.94
CA GLU A 294 -6.63 26.28 7.19
C GLU A 294 -7.05 24.80 6.94
N GLY A 295 -7.83 24.57 5.90
CA GLY A 295 -8.33 23.24 5.57
C GLY A 295 -7.32 22.31 4.87
N LEU A 296 -6.18 22.79 4.41
CA LEU A 296 -5.29 22.04 3.53
C LEU A 296 -4.74 20.74 4.13
N PRO A 297 -4.22 20.70 5.38
CA PRO A 297 -3.73 19.44 5.96
C PRO A 297 -4.84 18.40 6.14
N ALA A 298 -6.03 18.82 6.54
CA ALA A 298 -7.18 17.94 6.71
C ALA A 298 -7.66 17.38 5.37
N ILE A 299 -7.76 18.22 4.32
CA ILE A 299 -8.15 17.80 2.98
C ILE A 299 -7.16 16.77 2.43
N VAL A 300 -5.85 16.98 2.56
CA VAL A 300 -4.83 16.04 2.12
C VAL A 300 -5.00 14.69 2.82
N THR A 301 -5.22 14.69 4.13
CA THR A 301 -5.45 13.45 4.89
C THR A 301 -6.73 12.73 4.43
N ILE A 302 -7.81 13.47 4.18
CA ILE A 302 -9.07 12.90 3.66
C ILE A 302 -8.85 12.28 2.27
N VAL A 303 -8.13 12.96 1.39
CA VAL A 303 -7.83 12.47 0.03
C VAL A 303 -6.99 11.21 0.06
N LEU A 304 -5.93 11.17 0.88
CA LEU A 304 -5.11 9.98 1.08
C LEU A 304 -5.94 8.81 1.61
N SER A 305 -6.80 9.07 2.60
CA SER A 305 -7.68 8.06 3.15
C SER A 305 -8.69 7.51 2.14
N MET A 306 -9.26 8.36 1.30
CA MET A 306 -10.15 7.92 0.21
C MET A 306 -9.38 7.11 -0.85
N GLY A 307 -8.13 7.47 -1.11
CA GLY A 307 -7.21 6.71 -1.97
C GLY A 307 -6.95 5.32 -1.40
N THR A 308 -6.63 5.19 -0.11
CA THR A 308 -6.41 3.89 0.53
C THR A 308 -7.63 2.99 0.50
N LYS A 309 -8.82 3.56 0.73
CA LYS A 309 -10.08 2.82 0.61
C LYS A 309 -10.33 2.30 -0.82
N THR A 310 -9.93 3.06 -1.83
CA THR A 310 -10.03 2.65 -3.22
C THR A 310 -9.02 1.53 -3.54
N LEU A 311 -7.79 1.65 -3.05
CA LEU A 311 -6.75 0.64 -3.17
C LEU A 311 -7.16 -0.68 -2.51
N ALA A 312 -7.73 -0.63 -1.30
CA ALA A 312 -8.22 -1.82 -0.61
C ALA A 312 -9.30 -2.57 -1.38
N LYS A 313 -10.22 -1.85 -2.06
CA LYS A 313 -11.22 -2.46 -2.96
C LYS A 313 -10.61 -3.10 -4.20
N ARG A 314 -9.36 -2.79 -4.52
CA ARG A 314 -8.58 -3.32 -5.64
C ARG A 314 -7.45 -4.24 -5.16
N ASN A 315 -7.67 -4.97 -4.06
CA ASN A 315 -6.75 -5.95 -3.50
C ASN A 315 -5.40 -5.39 -2.99
N SER A 316 -5.30 -4.07 -2.78
CA SER A 316 -4.09 -3.43 -2.27
C SER A 316 -4.36 -2.83 -0.90
N ILE A 317 -3.97 -3.54 0.17
CA ILE A 317 -4.17 -3.10 1.55
C ILE A 317 -2.97 -2.25 1.97
N VAL A 318 -3.16 -0.94 2.04
CA VAL A 318 -2.13 0.00 2.49
C VAL A 318 -2.09 0.02 4.01
N ARG A 319 -0.92 -0.13 4.60
CA ARG A 319 -0.70 -0.11 6.05
C ARG A 319 -0.22 1.24 6.57
N LYS A 320 0.45 2.02 5.71
CA LYS A 320 0.95 3.36 6.05
C LYS A 320 0.46 4.37 5.01
N LEU A 321 -0.21 5.43 5.43
CA LEU A 321 -0.76 6.46 4.53
C LEU A 321 0.27 7.06 3.54
N PRO A 322 1.53 7.33 3.94
CA PRO A 322 2.53 7.87 3.01
C PRO A 322 2.83 6.94 1.82
N ALA A 323 2.62 5.63 1.97
CA ALA A 323 2.87 4.67 0.90
C ALA A 323 2.04 4.96 -0.36
N VAL A 324 0.82 5.51 -0.22
CA VAL A 324 -0.03 5.87 -1.37
C VAL A 324 0.62 6.92 -2.26
N GLU A 325 1.25 7.92 -1.64
CA GLU A 325 1.98 8.97 -2.36
C GLU A 325 3.23 8.41 -3.04
N THR A 326 4.01 7.63 -2.29
CA THR A 326 5.27 7.05 -2.77
C THR A 326 5.04 6.07 -3.91
N LEU A 327 3.93 5.29 -3.90
CA LEU A 327 3.51 4.42 -5.00
C LEU A 327 3.47 5.17 -6.33
N GLY A 328 2.85 6.35 -6.35
CA GLY A 328 2.75 7.17 -7.56
C GLY A 328 4.09 7.70 -8.08
N SER A 329 5.14 7.67 -7.26
CA SER A 329 6.50 8.11 -7.60
C SER A 329 7.45 6.95 -7.92
N THR A 330 6.97 5.70 -7.85
CA THR A 330 7.78 4.49 -8.07
C THR A 330 8.42 4.48 -9.45
N GLU A 331 9.74 4.30 -9.49
CA GLU A 331 10.54 4.21 -10.71
C GLU A 331 11.06 2.79 -10.96
N ILE A 332 11.29 2.03 -9.89
CA ILE A 332 11.77 0.64 -9.94
C ILE A 332 10.80 -0.23 -9.15
N ILE A 333 10.39 -1.34 -9.75
CA ILE A 333 9.68 -2.40 -9.03
C ILE A 333 10.57 -3.63 -9.00
N ALA A 334 11.16 -3.90 -7.86
CA ALA A 334 11.96 -5.08 -7.60
C ALA A 334 11.02 -6.19 -7.10
N SER A 335 10.70 -7.14 -7.98
CA SER A 335 9.75 -8.19 -7.69
C SER A 335 10.44 -9.52 -7.42
N ASP A 336 10.04 -10.20 -6.35
CA ASP A 336 10.31 -11.62 -6.24
C ASP A 336 9.60 -12.36 -7.37
N LYS A 337 10.21 -13.44 -7.85
CA LYS A 337 9.65 -14.26 -8.94
C LYS A 337 8.47 -15.09 -8.45
N THR A 338 8.74 -15.90 -7.41
CA THR A 338 7.83 -16.96 -6.97
C THR A 338 6.61 -16.40 -6.27
N GLY A 339 5.42 -16.81 -6.69
CA GLY A 339 4.16 -16.40 -6.10
C GLY A 339 3.68 -14.99 -6.50
N THR A 340 4.58 -14.09 -6.96
CA THR A 340 4.25 -12.72 -7.39
C THR A 340 4.15 -12.61 -8.90
N LEU A 341 5.22 -12.94 -9.62
CA LEU A 341 5.26 -12.97 -11.09
C LEU A 341 4.77 -14.31 -11.63
N THR A 342 4.92 -15.36 -10.85
CA THR A 342 4.48 -16.72 -11.17
C THR A 342 3.33 -17.15 -10.24
N MET A 343 2.69 -18.26 -10.58
CA MET A 343 1.51 -18.77 -9.86
C MET A 343 1.87 -19.49 -8.55
N ASN A 344 3.15 -19.73 -8.26
CA ASN A 344 3.65 -20.57 -7.16
C ASN A 344 3.02 -21.97 -7.18
N GLN A 345 2.80 -22.49 -8.37
CA GLN A 345 2.21 -23.80 -8.60
C GLN A 345 2.93 -24.48 -9.73
N MET A 346 3.72 -25.52 -9.42
CA MET A 346 4.36 -26.32 -10.46
C MET A 346 3.30 -26.93 -11.38
N THR A 347 3.58 -26.88 -12.68
CA THR A 347 2.66 -27.36 -13.74
C THR A 347 3.47 -28.13 -14.77
N VAL A 348 2.95 -29.27 -15.23
CA VAL A 348 3.54 -30.01 -16.36
C VAL A 348 3.27 -29.23 -17.65
N GLU A 349 4.34 -28.84 -18.35
CA GLU A 349 4.25 -28.07 -19.61
C GLU A 349 4.55 -28.93 -20.82
N LYS A 350 5.53 -29.85 -20.69
CA LYS A 350 5.97 -30.72 -21.80
C LYS A 350 6.12 -32.17 -21.35
N VAL A 351 5.79 -33.10 -22.23
CA VAL A 351 5.99 -34.53 -22.03
C VAL A 351 6.68 -35.08 -23.27
N TYR A 352 7.80 -35.81 -23.05
CA TYR A 352 8.49 -36.54 -24.11
C TYR A 352 8.24 -38.04 -23.90
N THR A 353 7.55 -38.66 -24.84
CA THR A 353 7.23 -40.09 -24.84
C THR A 353 7.17 -40.62 -26.27
N ASN A 354 7.54 -41.90 -26.47
CA ASN A 354 7.57 -42.51 -27.81
C ASN A 354 8.39 -41.72 -28.83
N GLY A 355 9.48 -41.09 -28.42
CA GLY A 355 10.33 -40.29 -29.32
C GLY A 355 9.75 -38.94 -29.72
N VAL A 356 8.57 -38.53 -29.19
CA VAL A 356 7.90 -37.28 -29.52
C VAL A 356 7.78 -36.38 -28.32
N LEU A 357 8.15 -35.09 -28.47
CA LEU A 357 7.93 -34.05 -27.50
C LEU A 357 6.56 -33.41 -27.71
N GLN A 358 5.66 -33.53 -26.75
CA GLN A 358 4.28 -33.03 -26.79
C GLN A 358 4.08 -31.90 -25.76
N SER A 359 3.15 -31.01 -26.07
CA SER A 359 2.66 -30.03 -25.08
C SER A 359 1.68 -30.68 -24.12
N SER A 360 1.59 -30.15 -22.89
CA SER A 360 0.60 -30.58 -21.90
C SER A 360 -0.85 -30.46 -22.37
N SER A 361 -1.12 -29.59 -23.36
CA SER A 361 -2.44 -29.43 -23.99
C SER A 361 -2.83 -30.56 -24.94
N GLU A 362 -1.87 -31.35 -25.45
CA GLU A 362 -2.13 -32.44 -26.37
C GLU A 362 -2.69 -33.68 -25.66
N GLU A 363 -3.40 -34.54 -26.39
CA GLU A 363 -3.94 -35.76 -25.82
C GLU A 363 -2.82 -36.79 -25.56
N ILE A 364 -2.79 -37.33 -24.34
CA ILE A 364 -1.94 -38.44 -23.94
C ILE A 364 -2.87 -39.56 -23.47
N SER A 365 -2.64 -40.78 -23.99
CA SER A 365 -3.46 -41.93 -23.63
C SER A 365 -3.33 -42.24 -22.14
N VAL A 366 -4.43 -42.60 -21.49
CA VAL A 366 -4.46 -43.02 -20.08
C VAL A 366 -3.67 -44.31 -19.83
N ASP A 367 -3.46 -45.13 -20.86
CA ASP A 367 -2.67 -46.35 -20.79
C ASP A 367 -1.15 -46.08 -20.97
N ASN A 368 -0.75 -44.83 -21.10
CA ASN A 368 0.64 -44.46 -21.24
C ASN A 368 1.40 -44.68 -19.93
N ASN A 369 2.47 -45.50 -19.98
CA ASN A 369 3.28 -45.81 -18.80
C ASN A 369 3.93 -44.60 -18.18
N THR A 370 4.26 -43.55 -18.97
CA THR A 370 4.79 -42.27 -18.41
C THR A 370 3.78 -41.64 -17.47
N LEU A 371 2.50 -41.60 -17.89
CA LEU A 371 1.42 -41.04 -17.06
C LEU A 371 1.14 -41.89 -15.82
N ARG A 372 1.21 -43.24 -15.92
CA ARG A 372 1.11 -44.15 -14.77
C ARG A 372 2.25 -43.90 -13.78
N ILE A 373 3.50 -43.83 -14.22
CA ILE A 373 4.66 -43.60 -13.35
C ILE A 373 4.58 -42.25 -12.62
N MET A 374 4.17 -41.18 -13.31
CA MET A 374 3.97 -39.85 -12.69
C MET A 374 3.04 -39.94 -11.48
N ASN A 375 2.00 -40.77 -11.57
CA ASN A 375 0.96 -40.84 -10.54
C ASN A 375 1.25 -41.93 -9.50
N PHE A 376 1.96 -42.99 -9.85
CA PHE A 376 2.28 -44.10 -8.96
C PHE A 376 3.49 -43.83 -8.07
N SER A 377 4.59 -43.35 -8.66
CA SER A 377 5.77 -42.93 -7.89
C SER A 377 5.55 -41.54 -7.33
N ASN A 378 4.64 -41.39 -6.35
CA ASN A 378 4.13 -40.13 -5.89
C ASN A 378 3.55 -40.26 -4.47
N ASP A 379 3.80 -39.28 -3.60
CA ASP A 379 3.32 -39.23 -2.21
C ASP A 379 2.19 -38.20 -1.99
N THR A 380 1.70 -37.59 -3.05
CA THR A 380 0.58 -36.63 -2.97
C THR A 380 -0.70 -37.29 -2.45
N LYS A 381 -1.33 -36.63 -1.50
CA LYS A 381 -2.64 -37.02 -0.98
C LYS A 381 -3.72 -36.12 -1.57
N ILE A 382 -4.87 -36.72 -1.84
CA ILE A 382 -6.06 -35.99 -2.29
C ILE A 382 -7.05 -35.99 -1.13
N ASP A 383 -7.39 -34.83 -0.62
CA ASP A 383 -8.36 -34.70 0.47
C ASP A 383 -9.81 -34.97 -0.01
N PRO A 384 -10.80 -35.08 0.90
CA PRO A 384 -12.19 -35.30 0.52
C PRO A 384 -12.82 -34.20 -0.34
N SER A 385 -12.24 -32.98 -0.32
CA SER A 385 -12.67 -31.85 -1.17
C SER A 385 -12.06 -31.89 -2.57
N GLY A 386 -11.11 -32.80 -2.82
CA GLY A 386 -10.36 -32.89 -4.08
C GLY A 386 -9.09 -32.07 -4.12
N LYS A 387 -8.68 -31.44 -3.02
CA LYS A 387 -7.45 -30.66 -2.93
C LYS A 387 -6.24 -31.57 -2.82
N LEU A 388 -5.18 -31.27 -3.59
CA LEU A 388 -3.91 -31.98 -3.56
C LEU A 388 -3.03 -31.45 -2.41
N ILE A 389 -2.46 -32.37 -1.64
CA ILE A 389 -1.57 -32.08 -0.51
C ILE A 389 -0.28 -32.88 -0.69
N GLY A 390 0.86 -32.20 -0.78
CA GLY A 390 2.17 -32.81 -0.97
C GLY A 390 3.21 -31.84 -1.53
N ASP A 391 4.36 -32.37 -1.92
CA ASP A 391 5.40 -31.58 -2.58
C ASP A 391 4.87 -30.97 -3.88
N PRO A 392 5.18 -29.69 -4.19
CA PRO A 392 4.68 -29.02 -5.41
C PRO A 392 5.02 -29.75 -6.70
N THR A 393 6.19 -30.40 -6.79
CA THR A 393 6.59 -31.18 -7.96
C THR A 393 5.70 -32.42 -8.12
N GLU A 394 5.37 -33.07 -7.02
CA GLU A 394 4.52 -34.28 -7.03
C GLU A 394 3.05 -33.98 -7.27
N THR A 395 2.53 -32.90 -6.63
CA THR A 395 1.16 -32.45 -6.86
C THR A 395 0.93 -32.06 -8.33
N ALA A 396 1.92 -31.48 -9.00
CA ALA A 396 1.85 -31.17 -10.43
C ALA A 396 1.66 -32.41 -11.30
N LEU A 397 2.35 -33.50 -10.97
CA LEU A 397 2.23 -34.78 -11.72
C LEU A 397 0.85 -35.40 -11.55
N VAL A 398 0.30 -35.37 -10.31
CA VAL A 398 -1.05 -35.90 -10.02
C VAL A 398 -2.13 -35.03 -10.68
N GLN A 399 -1.98 -33.69 -10.59
CA GLN A 399 -2.89 -32.74 -11.26
C GLN A 399 -2.94 -33.01 -12.76
N PHE A 400 -1.77 -33.18 -13.39
CA PHE A 400 -1.70 -33.51 -14.81
C PHE A 400 -2.40 -34.85 -15.13
N GLY A 401 -2.27 -35.84 -14.26
CA GLY A 401 -3.02 -37.10 -14.37
C GLY A 401 -4.54 -36.85 -14.37
N LEU A 402 -5.03 -36.13 -13.39
CA LEU A 402 -6.45 -35.76 -13.27
C LEU A 402 -6.96 -35.01 -14.52
N ASP A 403 -6.18 -34.05 -15.04
CA ASP A 403 -6.50 -33.29 -16.24
C ASP A 403 -6.60 -34.18 -17.49
N LYS A 404 -5.88 -35.31 -17.51
CA LYS A 404 -5.91 -36.35 -18.57
C LYS A 404 -6.90 -37.49 -18.27
N ASN A 405 -7.80 -37.32 -17.31
CA ASN A 405 -8.79 -38.32 -16.86
C ASN A 405 -8.18 -39.58 -16.22
N PHE A 406 -6.97 -39.49 -15.68
CA PHE A 406 -6.32 -40.52 -14.89
C PHE A 406 -6.52 -40.25 -13.39
N ASP A 407 -7.56 -40.84 -12.80
CA ASP A 407 -7.77 -40.74 -11.34
C ASP A 407 -6.97 -41.81 -10.60
N VAL A 408 -5.85 -41.42 -10.04
CA VAL A 408 -4.95 -42.31 -9.30
C VAL A 408 -5.65 -43.04 -8.15
N ARG A 409 -6.68 -42.47 -7.53
CA ARG A 409 -7.45 -43.11 -6.43
C ARG A 409 -8.22 -44.34 -6.92
N GLU A 410 -8.72 -44.30 -8.12
CA GLU A 410 -9.43 -45.44 -8.71
C GLU A 410 -8.48 -46.53 -9.16
N VAL A 411 -7.35 -46.12 -9.76
CA VAL A 411 -6.35 -47.05 -10.23
C VAL A 411 -5.65 -47.78 -9.07
N LEU A 412 -5.30 -47.07 -7.99
CA LEU A 412 -4.68 -47.67 -6.78
C LEU A 412 -5.58 -48.67 -6.03
N LYS A 413 -6.92 -48.63 -6.25
CA LYS A 413 -7.82 -49.70 -5.72
C LYS A 413 -7.56 -51.04 -6.37
N ASN A 414 -7.22 -51.06 -7.65
CA ASN A 414 -6.98 -52.25 -8.45
C ASN A 414 -5.49 -52.61 -8.48
N GLU A 415 -4.59 -51.63 -8.37
CA GLU A 415 -3.14 -51.75 -8.43
C GLU A 415 -2.48 -51.13 -7.16
N PRO A 416 -2.70 -51.71 -5.98
CA PRO A 416 -2.22 -51.12 -4.73
C PRO A 416 -0.71 -51.05 -4.64
N ARG A 417 -0.19 -49.98 -4.04
CA ARG A 417 1.23 -49.88 -3.62
C ARG A 417 1.49 -50.89 -2.52
N VAL A 418 2.44 -51.77 -2.75
CA VAL A 418 2.82 -52.86 -1.80
C VAL A 418 4.18 -52.61 -1.16
N ALA A 419 5.07 -51.87 -1.79
CA ALA A 419 6.37 -51.46 -1.25
C ALA A 419 6.87 -50.18 -1.92
N GLU A 420 7.92 -49.59 -1.34
CA GLU A 420 8.55 -48.38 -1.87
C GLU A 420 10.00 -48.21 -1.44
N LEU A 421 10.79 -47.48 -2.23
CA LEU A 421 12.02 -46.81 -1.85
C LEU A 421 11.73 -45.31 -1.92
N PRO A 422 11.63 -44.61 -0.77
CA PRO A 422 11.28 -43.20 -0.73
C PRO A 422 12.29 -42.33 -1.50
N PHE A 423 11.90 -41.10 -1.83
CA PHE A 423 12.84 -40.14 -2.42
C PHE A 423 14.06 -39.94 -1.52
N ASP A 424 15.21 -39.97 -2.12
CA ASP A 424 16.48 -39.71 -1.47
C ASP A 424 17.29 -38.68 -2.27
N SER A 425 17.77 -37.65 -1.60
CA SER A 425 18.42 -36.47 -2.22
C SER A 425 19.80 -36.77 -2.83
N ASP A 426 20.49 -37.83 -2.34
CA ASP A 426 21.83 -38.22 -2.86
C ASP A 426 21.68 -39.01 -4.15
N ARG A 427 20.76 -39.98 -4.17
CA ARG A 427 20.45 -40.79 -5.34
C ARG A 427 19.49 -40.08 -6.32
N LYS A 428 18.73 -39.08 -5.89
CA LYS A 428 17.75 -38.28 -6.66
C LYS A 428 16.67 -39.08 -7.34
N LEU A 429 16.29 -40.22 -6.78
CA LEU A 429 15.31 -41.14 -7.30
C LEU A 429 14.27 -41.51 -6.24
N MET A 430 13.08 -41.89 -6.71
CA MET A 430 12.01 -42.52 -5.92
C MET A 430 11.44 -43.69 -6.68
N SER A 431 11.15 -44.80 -6.00
CA SER A 431 10.59 -46.00 -6.59
C SER A 431 9.41 -46.54 -5.79
N THR A 432 8.35 -46.92 -6.48
CA THR A 432 7.16 -47.55 -5.87
C THR A 432 6.84 -48.87 -6.57
N ILE A 433 6.35 -49.82 -5.81
CA ILE A 433 6.02 -51.17 -6.31
C ILE A 433 4.50 -51.38 -6.18
N HIS A 434 3.87 -51.68 -7.28
CA HIS A 434 2.42 -51.85 -7.38
C HIS A 434 2.08 -53.26 -7.85
N LYS A 435 1.06 -53.85 -7.22
CA LYS A 435 0.58 -55.20 -7.61
C LYS A 435 -0.49 -55.05 -8.66
N GLU A 436 -0.26 -55.60 -9.84
CA GLU A 436 -1.27 -55.62 -10.92
C GLU A 436 -2.27 -56.79 -10.74
N SER A 437 -3.41 -56.68 -11.44
CA SER A 437 -4.48 -57.64 -11.39
C SER A 437 -4.09 -59.03 -11.95
N ASP A 438 -3.09 -59.09 -12.83
CA ASP A 438 -2.53 -60.33 -13.39
C ASP A 438 -1.50 -61.00 -12.49
N GLY A 439 -1.19 -60.40 -11.33
CA GLY A 439 -0.28 -60.94 -10.32
C GLY A 439 1.17 -60.51 -10.48
N ARG A 440 1.52 -59.79 -11.53
CA ARG A 440 2.84 -59.17 -11.68
C ARG A 440 2.97 -57.93 -10.79
N TYR A 441 4.23 -57.48 -10.64
CA TYR A 441 4.54 -56.25 -9.90
C TYR A 441 5.10 -55.21 -10.89
N PHE A 442 4.44 -54.07 -10.94
CA PHE A 442 4.89 -52.93 -11.67
C PHE A 442 5.74 -52.03 -10.76
N ILE A 443 6.99 -51.86 -11.12
CA ILE A 443 7.92 -50.99 -10.40
C ILE A 443 8.03 -49.68 -11.17
N ALA A 444 7.50 -48.61 -10.58
CA ALA A 444 7.54 -47.27 -11.13
C ALA A 444 8.69 -46.47 -10.50
N VAL A 445 9.55 -45.90 -11.34
CA VAL A 445 10.73 -45.12 -10.89
C VAL A 445 10.70 -43.76 -11.54
N LYS A 446 10.83 -42.71 -10.74
CA LYS A 446 11.00 -41.34 -11.20
C LYS A 446 12.26 -40.71 -10.61
N GLY A 447 12.86 -39.78 -11.33
CA GLY A 447 13.96 -38.98 -10.77
C GLY A 447 14.73 -38.17 -11.80
N ALA A 448 15.91 -37.74 -11.38
CA ALA A 448 16.77 -36.87 -12.19
C ALA A 448 17.29 -37.62 -13.43
N PRO A 449 17.15 -37.04 -14.65
CA PRO A 449 17.53 -37.73 -15.88
C PRO A 449 18.98 -38.20 -15.92
N ASP A 450 19.92 -37.47 -15.35
CA ASP A 450 21.34 -37.77 -15.31
C ASP A 450 21.67 -38.99 -14.43
N GLN A 451 20.85 -39.29 -13.42
CA GLN A 451 21.00 -40.44 -12.54
C GLN A 451 20.21 -41.66 -13.03
N LEU A 452 18.97 -41.45 -13.46
CA LEU A 452 18.07 -42.52 -13.86
C LEU A 452 18.50 -43.16 -15.19
N LEU A 453 19.02 -42.37 -16.15
CA LEU A 453 19.48 -42.86 -17.46
C LEU A 453 20.63 -43.88 -17.35
N LYS A 454 21.42 -43.84 -16.28
CA LYS A 454 22.52 -44.82 -16.01
C LYS A 454 21.97 -46.20 -15.68
N ARG A 455 20.73 -46.29 -15.20
CA ARG A 455 20.04 -47.49 -14.72
C ARG A 455 19.10 -48.09 -15.75
N VAL A 456 18.96 -47.41 -16.91
CA VAL A 456 18.10 -47.82 -18.02
C VAL A 456 18.87 -48.66 -19.02
N THR A 457 18.32 -49.84 -19.34
CA THR A 457 18.86 -50.78 -20.34
C THR A 457 17.92 -50.95 -21.57
N LYS A 458 16.65 -50.56 -21.43
CA LYS A 458 15.63 -50.72 -22.46
C LYS A 458 14.86 -49.44 -22.68
N ILE A 459 14.17 -49.30 -23.79
CA ILE A 459 13.32 -48.20 -24.12
C ILE A 459 11.97 -48.70 -24.62
N GLU A 460 10.89 -48.04 -24.25
CA GLU A 460 9.56 -48.25 -24.76
C GLU A 460 9.35 -47.33 -25.99
N ASP A 461 8.97 -47.93 -27.11
CA ASP A 461 8.65 -47.21 -28.35
C ASP A 461 7.33 -47.76 -28.90
N ASN A 462 6.27 -46.93 -28.84
CA ASN A 462 4.91 -47.28 -29.27
C ASN A 462 4.39 -48.61 -28.71
N GLY A 463 4.61 -48.86 -27.44
CA GLY A 463 4.19 -50.06 -26.72
C GLY A 463 5.10 -51.29 -26.93
N LEU A 464 6.19 -51.16 -27.67
CA LEU A 464 7.19 -52.20 -27.87
C LEU A 464 8.47 -51.88 -27.06
N VAL A 465 8.87 -52.82 -26.21
CA VAL A 465 10.10 -52.68 -25.42
C VAL A 465 11.27 -53.30 -26.17
N ARG A 466 12.33 -52.54 -26.38
CA ARG A 466 13.61 -52.97 -27.02
C ARG A 466 14.80 -52.48 -26.22
N ASP A 467 15.96 -53.05 -26.49
CA ASP A 467 17.19 -52.52 -25.89
C ASP A 467 17.46 -51.06 -26.32
N ILE A 468 17.93 -50.26 -25.41
CA ILE A 468 18.25 -48.86 -25.67
C ILE A 468 19.57 -48.72 -26.43
N THR A 469 19.60 -47.90 -27.47
CA THR A 469 20.81 -47.63 -28.27
C THR A 469 21.56 -46.40 -27.78
N ALA A 470 22.75 -46.16 -28.28
CA ALA A 470 23.52 -44.94 -28.01
C ALA A 470 22.79 -43.68 -28.55
N GLU A 471 22.17 -43.80 -29.73
CA GLU A 471 21.39 -42.76 -30.36
C GLU A 471 20.15 -42.38 -29.55
N ASP A 472 19.48 -43.37 -28.95
CA ASP A 472 18.34 -43.13 -28.06
C ASP A 472 18.77 -42.33 -26.83
N LYS A 473 19.90 -42.72 -26.19
CA LYS A 473 20.44 -41.99 -25.03
C LYS A 473 20.85 -40.56 -25.40
N GLU A 474 21.42 -40.35 -26.56
CA GLU A 474 21.79 -39.03 -27.05
C GLU A 474 20.53 -38.18 -27.32
N ALA A 475 19.48 -38.74 -27.92
CA ALA A 475 18.20 -38.09 -28.15
C ALA A 475 17.53 -37.67 -26.82
N ILE A 476 17.51 -38.56 -25.81
CA ILE A 476 16.98 -38.28 -24.47
C ILE A 476 17.75 -37.13 -23.79
N LEU A 477 19.10 -37.18 -23.87
CA LEU A 477 19.95 -36.13 -23.30
C LEU A 477 19.79 -34.79 -23.98
N ASN A 478 19.65 -34.79 -25.32
CA ASN A 478 19.41 -33.57 -26.08
C ASN A 478 18.04 -32.98 -25.77
N THR A 479 17.00 -33.80 -25.69
CA THR A 479 15.66 -33.34 -25.26
C THR A 479 15.69 -32.80 -23.83
N ASN A 480 16.38 -33.47 -22.91
CA ASN A 480 16.56 -32.95 -21.55
C ASN A 480 17.25 -31.58 -21.54
N LYS A 481 18.32 -31.38 -22.33
CA LYS A 481 18.98 -30.07 -22.47
C LYS A 481 18.08 -29.01 -23.08
N GLU A 482 17.27 -29.37 -24.07
CA GLU A 482 16.32 -28.48 -24.73
C GLU A 482 15.25 -28.01 -23.73
N LEU A 483 14.68 -28.92 -22.94
CA LEU A 483 13.71 -28.62 -21.89
C LEU A 483 14.35 -27.76 -20.79
N ALA A 484 15.58 -28.09 -20.37
CA ALA A 484 16.30 -27.30 -19.37
C ALA A 484 16.59 -25.85 -19.85
N LYS A 485 16.91 -25.65 -21.14
CA LYS A 485 17.07 -24.31 -21.74
C LYS A 485 15.77 -23.50 -21.74
N GLN A 486 14.61 -24.16 -21.71
CA GLN A 486 13.30 -23.53 -21.56
C GLN A 486 12.94 -23.31 -20.09
N ALA A 487 13.90 -23.49 -19.17
CA ALA A 487 13.74 -23.40 -17.72
C ALA A 487 12.78 -24.43 -17.11
N LEU A 488 12.56 -25.55 -17.79
CA LEU A 488 11.73 -26.62 -17.26
C LEU A 488 12.54 -27.49 -16.29
N ARG A 489 11.96 -27.79 -15.13
CA ARG A 489 12.44 -28.85 -14.26
C ARG A 489 12.09 -30.18 -14.90
N VAL A 490 13.09 -30.97 -15.25
CA VAL A 490 12.88 -32.25 -15.95
C VAL A 490 12.99 -33.42 -14.99
N LEU A 491 11.98 -34.28 -15.02
CA LEU A 491 12.00 -35.59 -14.38
C LEU A 491 11.92 -36.68 -15.47
N MET A 492 12.67 -37.74 -15.24
CA MET A 492 12.65 -38.95 -16.08
C MET A 492 11.76 -40.01 -15.43
N MET A 493 11.02 -40.72 -16.26
CA MET A 493 10.12 -41.80 -15.89
C MET A 493 10.65 -43.12 -16.48
N ALA A 494 10.77 -44.11 -15.64
CA ALA A 494 11.20 -45.45 -16.02
C ALA A 494 10.44 -46.52 -15.22
N TYR A 495 10.39 -47.74 -15.75
CA TYR A 495 9.67 -48.83 -15.09
C TYR A 495 10.31 -50.18 -15.38
N LYS A 496 9.87 -51.18 -14.65
CA LYS A 496 10.06 -52.61 -14.98
C LYS A 496 8.96 -53.47 -14.38
N TYR A 497 8.85 -54.70 -14.88
CA TYR A 497 7.96 -55.71 -14.32
C TYR A 497 8.73 -56.81 -13.62
N GLU A 498 8.20 -57.28 -12.47
CA GLU A 498 8.73 -58.43 -11.71
C GLU A 498 7.59 -59.41 -11.40
N THR A 499 7.94 -60.68 -11.22
CA THR A 499 6.99 -61.76 -10.87
C THR A 499 6.76 -61.93 -9.37
N GLN A 500 7.64 -61.36 -8.56
CA GLN A 500 7.55 -61.31 -7.10
C GLN A 500 8.12 -59.98 -6.58
N ILE A 501 7.77 -59.61 -5.33
CA ILE A 501 8.33 -58.42 -4.72
C ILE A 501 9.86 -58.58 -4.57
N PRO A 502 10.65 -57.70 -5.21
CA PRO A 502 12.12 -57.79 -5.08
C PRO A 502 12.56 -57.37 -3.66
N THR A 503 13.78 -57.79 -3.29
CA THR A 503 14.43 -57.24 -2.11
C THR A 503 14.54 -55.72 -2.24
N LEU A 504 14.15 -54.97 -1.20
CA LEU A 504 14.12 -53.49 -1.23
C LEU A 504 15.55 -52.92 -1.10
N GLU A 505 16.41 -53.27 -2.06
CA GLU A 505 17.74 -52.69 -2.24
C GLU A 505 17.80 -51.91 -3.53
N THR A 506 18.41 -50.73 -3.49
CA THR A 506 18.46 -49.81 -4.63
C THR A 506 19.02 -50.42 -5.89
N ASP A 507 20.08 -51.22 -5.77
CA ASP A 507 20.74 -51.88 -6.90
C ASP A 507 19.92 -53.03 -7.51
N ILE A 508 18.92 -53.52 -6.80
CA ILE A 508 17.96 -54.53 -7.28
C ILE A 508 16.70 -53.84 -7.87
N VAL A 509 16.10 -52.95 -7.13
CA VAL A 509 14.83 -52.26 -7.52
C VAL A 509 15.05 -51.32 -8.70
N GLU A 510 16.15 -50.57 -8.65
CA GLU A 510 16.42 -49.46 -9.61
C GLU A 510 17.48 -49.86 -10.67
N SER A 511 17.47 -51.07 -11.14
CA SER A 511 18.35 -51.58 -12.21
C SER A 511 17.51 -52.21 -13.33
N ASP A 512 18.10 -52.36 -14.52
CA ASP A 512 17.48 -52.92 -15.72
C ASP A 512 16.10 -52.32 -16.11
N LEU A 513 16.03 -51.00 -16.00
CA LEU A 513 14.81 -50.27 -16.21
C LEU A 513 14.52 -50.01 -17.69
N VAL A 514 13.23 -49.84 -17.99
CA VAL A 514 12.71 -49.41 -19.29
C VAL A 514 12.45 -47.93 -19.23
N PHE A 515 13.06 -47.16 -20.10
CA PHE A 515 12.75 -45.74 -20.29
C PHE A 515 11.35 -45.58 -20.83
N SER A 516 10.51 -44.73 -20.20
CA SER A 516 9.15 -44.42 -20.64
C SER A 516 9.05 -42.98 -21.16
N GLY A 517 9.63 -41.99 -20.46
CA GLY A 517 9.54 -40.61 -20.91
C GLY A 517 10.27 -39.61 -20.02
N LEU A 518 10.26 -38.36 -20.50
CA LEU A 518 10.65 -37.16 -19.74
C LEU A 518 9.45 -36.26 -19.50
N VAL A 519 9.43 -35.61 -18.39
CA VAL A 519 8.37 -34.64 -18.02
C VAL A 519 9.03 -33.32 -17.63
N GLY A 520 8.72 -32.26 -18.37
CA GLY A 520 9.17 -30.91 -18.11
C GLY A 520 8.09 -30.12 -17.39
N MET A 521 8.45 -29.55 -16.23
CA MET A 521 7.56 -28.78 -15.37
C MET A 521 8.14 -27.41 -15.08
N ILE A 522 7.25 -26.44 -14.87
CA ILE A 522 7.61 -25.07 -14.50
C ILE A 522 6.56 -24.53 -13.54
N ASP A 523 6.94 -23.54 -12.74
CA ASP A 523 6.01 -22.62 -12.10
C ASP A 523 5.68 -21.52 -13.13
N PRO A 524 4.50 -21.55 -13.78
CA PRO A 524 4.22 -20.69 -14.91
C PRO A 524 4.03 -19.23 -14.46
N GLU A 525 4.32 -18.32 -15.35
CA GLU A 525 4.01 -16.91 -15.20
C GLU A 525 2.48 -16.70 -15.05
N ARG A 526 2.11 -15.70 -14.25
CA ARG A 526 0.70 -15.29 -14.17
C ARG A 526 0.23 -14.71 -15.50
N PRO A 527 -0.97 -15.06 -15.98
CA PRO A 527 -1.48 -14.58 -17.27
C PRO A 527 -1.45 -13.06 -17.44
N GLU A 528 -1.67 -12.31 -16.35
CA GLU A 528 -1.73 -10.85 -16.33
C GLU A 528 -0.35 -10.18 -16.18
N ALA A 529 0.68 -10.94 -15.78
CA ALA A 529 1.98 -10.37 -15.41
C ALA A 529 2.72 -9.77 -16.62
N ALA A 530 2.67 -10.41 -17.79
CA ALA A 530 3.31 -9.90 -19.00
C ALA A 530 2.72 -8.56 -19.45
N GLU A 531 1.39 -8.43 -19.43
CA GLU A 531 0.70 -7.16 -19.73
C GLU A 531 1.03 -6.09 -18.69
N ALA A 532 1.08 -6.44 -17.41
CA ALA A 532 1.46 -5.54 -16.35
C ALA A 532 2.90 -5.02 -16.49
N VAL A 533 3.84 -5.89 -16.88
CA VAL A 533 5.23 -5.50 -17.18
C VAL A 533 5.28 -4.53 -18.37
N ARG A 534 4.50 -4.77 -19.42
CA ARG A 534 4.41 -3.87 -20.57
C ARG A 534 3.90 -2.49 -20.15
N VAL A 535 2.80 -2.44 -19.40
CA VAL A 535 2.21 -1.18 -18.90
C VAL A 535 3.19 -0.46 -17.97
N ALA A 536 3.91 -1.18 -17.09
CA ALA A 536 4.94 -0.59 -16.23
C ALA A 536 6.03 0.10 -17.06
N LYS A 537 6.54 -0.56 -18.12
CA LYS A 537 7.56 0.01 -19.00
C LYS A 537 7.05 1.25 -19.74
N GLU A 538 5.83 1.23 -20.26
CA GLU A 538 5.19 2.39 -20.89
C GLU A 538 5.02 3.56 -19.91
N ALA A 539 4.75 3.24 -18.63
CA ALA A 539 4.69 4.22 -17.54
C ALA A 539 6.06 4.72 -17.05
N GLY A 540 7.15 4.32 -17.71
CA GLY A 540 8.52 4.69 -17.34
C GLY A 540 9.05 4.00 -16.09
N ILE A 541 8.40 2.93 -15.66
CA ILE A 541 8.80 2.13 -14.50
C ILE A 541 9.63 0.94 -15.00
N ARG A 542 10.76 0.69 -14.35
CA ARG A 542 11.60 -0.46 -14.68
C ARG A 542 11.29 -1.63 -13.73
N PRO A 543 10.66 -2.70 -14.22
CA PRO A 543 10.55 -3.93 -13.44
C PRO A 543 11.89 -4.66 -13.45
N ILE A 544 12.31 -5.13 -12.27
CA ILE A 544 13.45 -6.02 -12.09
C ILE A 544 13.00 -7.27 -11.34
N MET A 545 13.55 -8.40 -11.75
CA MET A 545 13.27 -9.69 -11.12
C MET A 545 14.38 -10.06 -10.16
N ILE A 546 14.02 -10.46 -8.96
CA ILE A 546 14.94 -10.93 -7.94
C ILE A 546 14.49 -12.32 -7.50
N THR A 547 15.37 -13.34 -7.56
CA THR A 547 14.97 -14.72 -7.26
C THR A 547 16.10 -15.56 -6.67
N GLY A 548 15.75 -16.55 -5.85
CA GLY A 548 16.65 -17.60 -5.42
C GLY A 548 16.93 -18.69 -6.48
N ASP A 549 16.19 -18.66 -7.61
CA ASP A 549 16.28 -19.65 -8.68
C ASP A 549 17.60 -19.58 -9.47
N HIS A 550 17.82 -20.63 -10.26
CA HIS A 550 18.95 -20.70 -11.18
C HIS A 550 18.86 -19.62 -12.29
N GLN A 551 20.01 -19.15 -12.74
CA GLN A 551 20.15 -18.13 -13.76
C GLN A 551 19.31 -18.42 -15.00
N ASP A 552 19.40 -19.62 -15.57
CA ASP A 552 18.67 -19.99 -16.80
C ASP A 552 17.15 -19.93 -16.62
N THR A 553 16.65 -20.36 -15.46
CA THR A 553 15.22 -20.29 -15.12
C THR A 553 14.75 -18.85 -14.99
N ALA A 554 15.52 -18.02 -14.32
CA ALA A 554 15.21 -16.62 -14.13
C ALA A 554 15.19 -15.85 -15.46
N GLU A 555 16.18 -16.10 -16.33
CA GLU A 555 16.28 -15.50 -17.65
C GLU A 555 15.10 -15.90 -18.56
N ALA A 556 14.73 -17.17 -18.60
CA ALA A 556 13.63 -17.65 -19.42
C ALA A 556 12.29 -17.05 -19.01
N ILE A 557 11.99 -16.99 -17.70
CA ILE A 557 10.77 -16.34 -17.18
C ILE A 557 10.80 -14.83 -17.46
N ALA A 558 11.93 -14.16 -17.27
CA ALA A 558 12.07 -12.73 -17.55
C ALA A 558 11.83 -12.39 -19.04
N LYS A 559 12.27 -13.27 -19.95
CA LYS A 559 11.98 -13.15 -21.38
C LYS A 559 10.50 -13.37 -21.71
N ARG A 560 9.85 -14.39 -21.12
CA ARG A 560 8.41 -14.64 -21.28
C ARG A 560 7.57 -13.46 -20.79
N LEU A 561 7.96 -12.85 -19.69
CA LEU A 561 7.29 -11.67 -19.10
C LEU A 561 7.62 -10.36 -19.84
N GLY A 562 8.62 -10.35 -20.72
CA GLY A 562 9.07 -9.13 -21.37
C GLY A 562 9.87 -8.18 -20.47
N ILE A 563 10.38 -8.65 -19.31
CA ILE A 563 11.34 -7.90 -18.48
C ILE A 563 12.63 -7.69 -19.26
N ILE A 564 13.11 -8.75 -19.93
CA ILE A 564 14.19 -8.75 -20.92
C ILE A 564 13.57 -8.97 -22.28
N ASP A 565 14.09 -8.30 -23.33
CA ASP A 565 13.65 -8.55 -24.69
C ASP A 565 14.02 -9.99 -25.11
N ALA A 566 13.09 -10.71 -25.70
CA ALA A 566 13.29 -12.09 -26.12
C ALA A 566 14.41 -12.25 -27.17
N ASN A 567 14.69 -11.19 -27.94
CA ASN A 567 15.72 -11.16 -28.99
C ASN A 567 17.04 -10.53 -28.51
N ASP A 568 17.09 -10.05 -27.26
CA ASP A 568 18.30 -9.44 -26.71
C ASP A 568 19.35 -10.52 -26.45
N THR A 569 20.57 -10.25 -26.92
CA THR A 569 21.74 -11.11 -26.76
C THR A 569 22.70 -10.63 -25.68
N GLU A 570 22.43 -9.45 -25.08
CA GLU A 570 23.21 -8.92 -23.97
C GLU A 570 22.89 -9.68 -22.68
N ASP A 571 23.87 -9.79 -21.80
CA ASP A 571 23.67 -10.42 -20.50
C ASP A 571 23.00 -9.42 -19.54
N HIS A 572 21.74 -9.69 -19.21
CA HIS A 572 20.94 -8.91 -18.26
C HIS A 572 20.73 -9.61 -16.92
N VAL A 573 21.38 -10.75 -16.71
CA VAL A 573 21.25 -11.56 -15.51
C VAL A 573 22.52 -11.44 -14.65
N PHE A 574 22.35 -11.15 -13.38
CA PHE A 574 23.43 -11.06 -12.41
C PHE A 574 23.21 -12.05 -11.28
N THR A 575 24.24 -12.80 -10.92
CA THR A 575 24.13 -13.83 -9.90
C THR A 575 24.59 -13.35 -8.52
N GLY A 576 24.05 -13.98 -7.45
CA GLY A 576 24.52 -13.71 -6.10
C GLY A 576 26.02 -14.00 -5.89
N ALA A 577 26.59 -14.97 -6.63
CA ALA A 577 28.03 -15.26 -6.59
C ALA A 577 28.85 -14.07 -7.14
N GLU A 578 28.48 -13.54 -8.29
CA GLU A 578 29.13 -12.35 -8.87
C GLU A 578 28.96 -11.12 -7.97
N LEU A 579 27.80 -10.98 -7.31
CA LEU A 579 27.58 -9.89 -6.38
C LEU A 579 28.48 -9.97 -5.14
N ASN A 580 28.83 -11.16 -4.68
CA ASN A 580 29.77 -11.35 -3.58
C ASN A 580 31.24 -10.97 -3.93
N GLU A 581 31.58 -10.98 -5.22
CA GLU A 581 32.90 -10.61 -5.69
C GLU A 581 33.11 -9.09 -5.79
N LEU A 582 32.00 -8.33 -5.81
CA LEU A 582 32.03 -6.86 -5.96
C LEU A 582 31.80 -6.14 -4.62
N SER A 583 32.54 -5.06 -4.41
CA SER A 583 32.25 -4.08 -3.38
C SER A 583 30.98 -3.29 -3.74
N ASP A 584 30.41 -2.56 -2.77
CA ASP A 584 29.22 -1.72 -3.03
C ASP A 584 29.51 -0.61 -4.05
N GLU A 585 30.74 -0.01 -4.02
CA GLU A 585 31.17 0.98 -4.97
C GLU A 585 31.35 0.44 -6.39
N GLU A 586 31.81 -0.81 -6.53
CA GLU A 586 31.95 -1.49 -7.82
C GLU A 586 30.58 -1.86 -8.38
N PHE A 587 29.71 -2.44 -7.54
CA PHE A 587 28.35 -2.77 -7.93
C PHE A 587 27.56 -1.53 -8.38
N GLN A 588 27.74 -0.39 -7.72
CA GLN A 588 27.10 0.89 -8.08
C GLN A 588 27.46 1.35 -9.51
N LYS A 589 28.53 0.86 -10.12
CA LYS A 589 28.92 1.21 -11.51
C LYS A 589 28.24 0.36 -12.56
N VAL A 590 27.81 -0.86 -12.21
CA VAL A 590 27.33 -1.86 -13.19
C VAL A 590 25.86 -2.24 -13.06
N PHE A 591 25.23 -2.05 -11.89
CA PHE A 591 23.87 -2.54 -11.57
C PHE A 591 22.80 -2.14 -12.60
N LYS A 592 22.94 -0.98 -13.26
CA LYS A 592 21.96 -0.48 -14.26
C LYS A 592 21.84 -1.36 -15.50
N GLN A 593 22.83 -2.18 -15.79
CA GLN A 593 22.84 -3.08 -16.95
C GLN A 593 21.92 -4.29 -16.73
N TYR A 594 21.70 -4.67 -15.47
CA TYR A 594 20.99 -5.88 -15.11
C TYR A 594 19.52 -5.62 -14.74
N SER A 595 18.65 -6.51 -15.17
CA SER A 595 17.22 -6.50 -14.87
C SER A 595 16.76 -7.78 -14.14
N VAL A 596 17.64 -8.77 -14.01
CA VAL A 596 17.39 -10.04 -13.34
C VAL A 596 18.54 -10.35 -12.41
N TYR A 597 18.20 -10.73 -11.17
CA TYR A 597 19.15 -11.12 -10.14
C TYR A 597 18.80 -12.53 -9.67
N ALA A 598 19.68 -13.51 -9.96
CA ALA A 598 19.46 -14.92 -9.72
C ALA A 598 20.32 -15.45 -8.55
N ARG A 599 19.85 -16.47 -7.84
CA ARG A 599 20.54 -17.09 -6.68
C ARG A 599 20.98 -16.07 -5.63
N VAL A 600 20.14 -15.11 -5.32
CA VAL A 600 20.44 -14.05 -4.37
C VAL A 600 20.04 -14.43 -2.94
N SER A 601 20.86 -13.99 -1.98
CA SER A 601 20.56 -14.07 -0.55
C SER A 601 19.73 -12.84 -0.09
N PRO A 602 19.17 -12.86 1.14
CA PRO A 602 18.50 -11.69 1.71
C PRO A 602 19.37 -10.43 1.75
N GLU A 603 20.65 -10.57 2.05
CA GLU A 603 21.62 -9.46 2.06
C GLU A 603 21.79 -8.84 0.67
N HIS A 604 21.83 -9.69 -0.37
CA HIS A 604 21.89 -9.24 -1.75
C HIS A 604 20.66 -8.43 -2.14
N LYS A 605 19.45 -8.82 -1.71
CA LYS A 605 18.22 -8.07 -1.95
C LYS A 605 18.31 -6.64 -1.40
N VAL A 606 18.84 -6.49 -0.18
CA VAL A 606 19.08 -5.17 0.44
C VAL A 606 20.10 -4.35 -0.35
N ARG A 607 21.21 -4.96 -0.81
CA ARG A 607 22.24 -4.28 -1.61
C ARG A 607 21.68 -3.78 -2.95
N ILE A 608 20.86 -4.59 -3.62
CA ILE A 608 20.21 -4.22 -4.89
C ILE A 608 19.28 -3.04 -4.68
N VAL A 609 18.41 -3.07 -3.67
CA VAL A 609 17.50 -1.96 -3.34
C VAL A 609 18.30 -0.68 -3.07
N LYS A 610 19.33 -0.74 -2.23
CA LYS A 610 20.18 0.41 -1.90
C LYS A 610 20.90 0.97 -3.12
N ALA A 611 21.36 0.12 -4.05
CA ALA A 611 22.03 0.59 -5.27
C ALA A 611 21.12 1.49 -6.10
N TRP A 612 19.87 1.11 -6.27
CA TRP A 612 18.87 1.93 -6.97
C TRP A 612 18.49 3.19 -6.19
N GLN A 613 18.37 3.10 -4.87
CA GLN A 613 18.09 4.26 -4.02
C GLN A 613 19.24 5.28 -4.04
N ASN A 614 20.48 4.82 -4.03
CA ASN A 614 21.68 5.68 -4.14
C ASN A 614 21.77 6.39 -5.50
N ASP A 615 21.17 5.83 -6.55
CA ASP A 615 21.00 6.49 -7.85
C ASP A 615 19.84 7.51 -7.87
N GLY A 616 19.22 7.75 -6.73
CA GLY A 616 18.09 8.69 -6.58
C GLY A 616 16.74 8.12 -7.01
N LYS A 617 16.63 6.80 -7.25
CA LYS A 617 15.40 6.17 -7.68
C LYS A 617 14.48 5.82 -6.52
N VAL A 618 13.17 5.84 -6.75
CA VAL A 618 12.14 5.36 -5.83
C VAL A 618 11.89 3.89 -6.11
N VAL A 619 12.15 3.04 -5.11
CA VAL A 619 12.14 1.57 -5.25
C VAL A 619 10.98 0.97 -4.47
N ALA A 620 10.14 0.21 -5.16
CA ALA A 620 9.20 -0.72 -4.57
C ALA A 620 9.82 -2.13 -4.55
N MET A 621 9.69 -2.86 -3.44
CA MET A 621 10.19 -4.23 -3.29
C MET A 621 9.07 -5.15 -2.84
N THR A 622 8.92 -6.31 -3.51
CA THR A 622 7.98 -7.35 -3.09
C THR A 622 8.70 -8.47 -2.34
N GLY A 623 7.97 -9.12 -1.43
CA GLY A 623 8.49 -10.30 -0.73
C GLY A 623 7.40 -11.01 0.05
N ASP A 624 7.58 -12.33 0.27
CA ASP A 624 6.63 -13.19 0.98
C ASP A 624 7.23 -13.85 2.23
N GLY A 625 8.55 -13.96 2.30
CA GLY A 625 9.25 -14.68 3.37
C GLY A 625 9.84 -13.80 4.48
N VAL A 626 10.26 -14.44 5.57
CA VAL A 626 11.06 -13.82 6.63
C VAL A 626 12.35 -13.21 6.07
N ASN A 627 12.95 -13.88 5.10
CA ASN A 627 14.17 -13.46 4.43
C ASN A 627 14.04 -12.15 3.65
N ASP A 628 12.81 -11.74 3.31
CA ASP A 628 12.53 -10.52 2.57
C ASP A 628 12.32 -9.31 3.48
N ALA A 629 12.04 -9.52 4.75
CA ALA A 629 11.72 -8.45 5.70
C ALA A 629 12.77 -7.31 5.72
N PRO A 630 14.09 -7.56 5.70
CA PRO A 630 15.10 -6.51 5.65
C PRO A 630 15.01 -5.67 4.35
N SER A 631 14.81 -6.29 3.20
CA SER A 631 14.69 -5.60 1.92
C SER A 631 13.37 -4.82 1.79
N LEU A 632 12.26 -5.38 2.33
CA LEU A 632 10.96 -4.71 2.41
C LEU A 632 11.03 -3.43 3.25
N LYS A 633 11.71 -3.47 4.40
CA LYS A 633 11.94 -2.29 5.26
C LYS A 633 12.90 -1.27 4.64
N THR A 634 13.85 -1.71 3.83
CA THR A 634 14.84 -0.85 3.19
C THR A 634 14.26 -0.10 1.99
N ALA A 635 13.36 -0.74 1.25
CA ALA A 635 12.71 -0.13 0.09
C ALA A 635 11.92 1.14 0.46
N ASP A 636 11.68 2.01 -0.51
CA ASP A 636 10.79 3.16 -0.32
C ASP A 636 9.34 2.71 -0.12
N ILE A 637 8.99 1.56 -0.71
CA ILE A 637 7.73 0.85 -0.47
C ILE A 637 8.01 -0.65 -0.39
N GLY A 638 7.81 -1.22 0.79
CA GLY A 638 7.74 -2.67 0.96
C GLY A 638 6.33 -3.19 0.65
N ILE A 639 6.25 -4.23 -0.18
CA ILE A 639 5.01 -4.84 -0.63
C ILE A 639 5.01 -6.32 -0.21
N GLY A 640 4.17 -6.66 0.75
CA GLY A 640 3.99 -8.03 1.24
C GLY A 640 2.91 -8.79 0.48
N MET A 641 3.03 -10.11 0.43
CA MET A 641 2.02 -10.99 -0.13
C MET A 641 0.95 -11.30 0.92
N GLY A 642 -0.32 -11.31 0.53
CA GLY A 642 -1.45 -11.51 1.44
C GLY A 642 -1.79 -12.99 1.67
N ILE A 643 -1.64 -13.80 0.62
CA ILE A 643 -1.97 -15.24 0.63
C ILE A 643 -0.73 -16.06 1.05
N THR A 644 0.39 -15.92 0.32
CA THR A 644 1.62 -16.67 0.56
C THR A 644 2.54 -16.02 1.58
N GLY A 645 2.35 -14.72 1.85
CA GLY A 645 3.22 -13.95 2.73
C GLY A 645 3.11 -14.36 4.19
N THR A 646 4.28 -14.48 4.85
CA THR A 646 4.37 -14.68 6.30
C THR A 646 3.95 -13.41 7.05
N GLU A 647 3.52 -13.54 8.29
CA GLU A 647 3.18 -12.36 9.12
C GLU A 647 4.37 -11.42 9.30
N VAL A 648 5.60 -11.95 9.30
CA VAL A 648 6.84 -11.15 9.34
C VAL A 648 6.97 -10.29 8.09
N SER A 649 6.77 -10.85 6.89
CA SER A 649 6.85 -10.08 5.64
C SER A 649 5.75 -9.03 5.56
N LYS A 650 4.51 -9.40 5.92
CA LYS A 650 3.38 -8.46 6.03
C LYS A 650 3.67 -7.35 7.04
N GLY A 651 4.24 -7.70 8.22
CA GLY A 651 4.63 -6.75 9.27
C GLY A 651 5.70 -5.76 8.85
N ALA A 652 6.65 -6.18 8.01
CA ALA A 652 7.71 -5.34 7.46
C ALA A 652 7.25 -4.43 6.32
N SER A 653 6.08 -4.70 5.71
CA SER A 653 5.60 -4.06 4.50
C SER A 653 4.80 -2.78 4.77
N ASP A 654 4.80 -1.86 3.81
CA ASP A 654 3.97 -0.66 3.78
C ASP A 654 2.61 -0.91 3.11
N MET A 655 2.55 -1.93 2.26
CA MET A 655 1.35 -2.38 1.54
C MET A 655 1.34 -3.90 1.45
N VAL A 656 0.14 -4.51 1.46
CA VAL A 656 -0.08 -5.95 1.30
C VAL A 656 -1.00 -6.19 0.11
N LEU A 657 -0.62 -7.11 -0.79
CA LEU A 657 -1.45 -7.54 -1.92
C LEU A 657 -2.36 -8.69 -1.50
N ALA A 658 -3.66 -8.48 -1.47
CA ALA A 658 -4.62 -9.52 -1.06
C ALA A 658 -4.71 -10.71 -2.05
N ASP A 659 -4.23 -10.54 -3.28
CA ASP A 659 -4.26 -11.53 -4.38
C ASP A 659 -2.87 -12.01 -4.83
N ASP A 660 -1.81 -11.56 -4.18
CA ASP A 660 -0.41 -11.85 -4.50
C ASP A 660 -0.03 -11.57 -5.98
N ASN A 661 -0.73 -10.67 -6.66
CA ASN A 661 -0.59 -10.47 -8.10
C ASN A 661 0.23 -9.21 -8.44
N PHE A 662 1.29 -9.38 -9.23
CA PHE A 662 2.11 -8.26 -9.73
C PHE A 662 1.27 -7.19 -10.48
N ALA A 663 0.24 -7.58 -11.22
CA ALA A 663 -0.63 -6.65 -11.93
C ALA A 663 -1.34 -5.68 -10.97
N THR A 664 -1.64 -6.12 -9.76
CA THR A 664 -2.25 -5.29 -8.71
C THR A 664 -1.31 -4.17 -8.25
N ILE A 665 0.02 -4.38 -8.31
CA ILE A 665 1.02 -3.32 -8.03
C ILE A 665 0.88 -2.19 -9.05
N ILE A 666 0.72 -2.52 -10.32
CA ILE A 666 0.60 -1.52 -11.39
C ILE A 666 -0.70 -0.71 -11.23
N VAL A 667 -1.79 -1.38 -10.86
CA VAL A 667 -3.05 -0.70 -10.50
C VAL A 667 -2.86 0.22 -9.28
N ALA A 668 -2.09 -0.22 -8.29
CA ALA A 668 -1.79 0.59 -7.11
C ALA A 668 -0.93 1.82 -7.45
N VAL A 669 0.02 1.69 -8.37
CA VAL A 669 0.81 2.84 -8.89
C VAL A 669 -0.09 3.83 -9.63
N GLU A 670 -1.00 3.37 -10.47
CA GLU A 670 -1.99 4.22 -11.15
C GLU A 670 -2.82 5.02 -10.14
N GLU A 671 -3.38 4.35 -9.13
CA GLU A 671 -4.13 5.01 -8.07
C GLU A 671 -3.26 5.98 -7.26
N GLY A 672 -2.01 5.64 -6.95
CA GLY A 672 -1.07 6.53 -6.28
C GLY A 672 -0.78 7.80 -7.09
N ARG A 673 -0.57 7.69 -8.40
CA ARG A 673 -0.42 8.84 -9.33
C ARG A 673 -1.65 9.72 -9.34
N LYS A 674 -2.84 9.12 -9.40
CA LYS A 674 -4.13 9.81 -9.35
C LYS A 674 -4.31 10.55 -8.03
N VAL A 675 -4.07 9.90 -6.90
CA VAL A 675 -4.21 10.51 -5.55
C VAL A 675 -3.29 11.72 -5.41
N PHE A 676 -2.04 11.60 -5.82
CA PHE A 676 -1.11 12.74 -5.79
C PHE A 676 -1.57 13.89 -6.70
N SER A 677 -1.96 13.61 -7.94
CA SER A 677 -2.50 14.62 -8.85
C SER A 677 -3.72 15.33 -8.25
N ASN A 678 -4.58 14.59 -7.56
CA ASN A 678 -5.77 15.16 -6.91
C ASN A 678 -5.39 16.02 -5.69
N ILE A 679 -4.38 15.64 -4.93
CA ILE A 679 -3.81 16.49 -3.87
C ILE A 679 -3.27 17.78 -4.49
N GLN A 680 -2.53 17.72 -5.59
CA GLN A 680 -2.04 18.89 -6.31
C GLN A 680 -3.19 19.82 -6.76
N LYS A 681 -4.29 19.25 -7.27
CA LYS A 681 -5.48 20.01 -7.67
C LYS A 681 -6.12 20.74 -6.49
N SER A 682 -6.25 20.06 -5.34
CA SER A 682 -6.80 20.69 -4.13
C SER A 682 -5.87 21.79 -3.61
N ILE A 683 -4.54 21.58 -3.62
CA ILE A 683 -3.53 22.58 -3.26
C ILE A 683 -3.59 23.77 -4.21
N GLN A 684 -3.59 23.53 -5.51
CA GLN A 684 -3.68 24.58 -6.54
C GLN A 684 -4.94 25.42 -6.36
N TYR A 685 -6.08 24.77 -6.13
CA TYR A 685 -7.36 25.45 -5.93
C TYR A 685 -7.32 26.37 -4.71
N LEU A 686 -6.98 25.84 -3.54
CA LEU A 686 -6.95 26.61 -2.29
C LEU A 686 -5.93 27.75 -2.32
N LEU A 687 -4.70 27.46 -2.78
CA LEU A 687 -3.65 28.48 -2.79
C LEU A 687 -3.91 29.57 -3.83
N SER A 688 -4.50 29.26 -4.99
CA SER A 688 -4.86 30.29 -5.97
C SER A 688 -6.02 31.17 -5.47
N ALA A 689 -6.98 30.58 -4.72
CA ALA A 689 -8.06 31.32 -4.06
C ALA A 689 -7.50 32.29 -3.01
N ASN A 690 -6.69 31.77 -2.08
CA ASN A 690 -6.09 32.59 -1.02
C ASN A 690 -5.18 33.67 -1.57
N MET A 691 -4.41 33.38 -2.62
CA MET A 691 -3.58 34.38 -3.30
C MET A 691 -4.42 35.50 -3.94
N ALA A 692 -5.56 35.13 -4.55
CA ALA A 692 -6.49 36.11 -5.08
C ALA A 692 -7.07 37.03 -3.99
N GLU A 693 -7.44 36.48 -2.85
CA GLU A 693 -7.92 37.23 -1.70
C GLU A 693 -6.87 38.20 -1.17
N VAL A 694 -5.65 37.72 -0.95
CA VAL A 694 -4.50 38.55 -0.49
C VAL A 694 -4.22 39.70 -1.46
N PHE A 695 -4.10 39.40 -2.73
CA PHE A 695 -3.81 40.41 -3.73
C PHE A 695 -4.98 41.41 -3.89
N THR A 696 -6.21 40.92 -3.80
CA THR A 696 -7.40 41.78 -3.85
C THR A 696 -7.38 42.79 -2.72
N ILE A 697 -7.14 42.38 -1.49
CA ILE A 697 -7.07 43.27 -0.33
C ILE A 697 -5.87 44.22 -0.45
N PHE A 698 -4.69 43.68 -0.81
CA PHE A 698 -3.48 44.49 -0.95
C PHE A 698 -3.63 45.61 -1.99
N PHE A 699 -4.08 45.30 -3.19
CA PHE A 699 -4.25 46.28 -4.25
C PHE A 699 -5.43 47.23 -3.97
N ALA A 700 -6.51 46.69 -3.35
CA ALA A 700 -7.61 47.57 -2.90
C ALA A 700 -7.12 48.59 -1.87
N THR A 701 -6.31 48.22 -0.90
CA THR A 701 -5.71 49.15 0.07
C THR A 701 -4.88 50.20 -0.63
N LEU A 702 -4.06 49.83 -1.63
CA LEU A 702 -3.30 50.78 -2.43
C LEU A 702 -4.19 51.77 -3.21
N LEU A 703 -5.33 51.30 -3.72
CA LEU A 703 -6.29 52.10 -4.48
C LEU A 703 -7.23 52.95 -3.58
N GLY A 704 -7.22 52.75 -2.30
CA GLY A 704 -8.12 53.39 -1.36
C GLY A 704 -9.51 52.80 -1.34
N TRP A 705 -9.67 51.52 -1.66
CA TRP A 705 -10.96 50.82 -1.76
C TRP A 705 -11.13 49.86 -0.60
N ASP A 706 -12.36 49.75 -0.09
CA ASP A 706 -12.77 48.81 0.95
C ASP A 706 -13.58 47.69 0.27
N VAL A 707 -12.87 46.66 -0.23
CA VAL A 707 -13.45 45.68 -1.16
C VAL A 707 -14.10 44.50 -0.43
N LEU A 708 -13.50 44.00 0.67
CA LEU A 708 -13.94 42.82 1.38
C LEU A 708 -13.83 43.00 2.88
N ALA A 709 -14.80 42.51 3.63
CA ALA A 709 -14.75 42.43 5.09
C ALA A 709 -14.21 41.07 5.55
N PRO A 710 -13.63 40.95 6.76
CA PRO A 710 -13.11 39.66 7.29
C PRO A 710 -14.13 38.52 7.29
N VAL A 711 -15.41 38.83 7.53
CA VAL A 711 -16.52 37.85 7.53
C VAL A 711 -16.74 37.21 6.14
N HIS A 712 -16.52 37.99 5.06
CA HIS A 712 -16.63 37.49 3.69
C HIS A 712 -15.56 36.43 3.39
N LEU A 713 -14.31 36.70 3.77
CA LEU A 713 -13.18 35.85 3.56
C LEU A 713 -13.31 34.55 4.35
N LEU A 714 -13.70 34.64 5.60
CA LEU A 714 -13.95 33.48 6.45
C LEU A 714 -15.05 32.57 5.87
N TRP A 715 -16.14 33.16 5.36
CA TRP A 715 -17.21 32.38 4.76
C TRP A 715 -16.75 31.69 3.48
N ILE A 716 -16.04 32.39 2.60
CA ILE A 716 -15.51 31.81 1.36
C ILE A 716 -14.56 30.66 1.71
N ASN A 717 -13.55 30.88 2.52
CA ASN A 717 -12.54 29.87 2.85
C ASN A 717 -13.14 28.64 3.56
N LEU A 718 -14.05 28.85 4.50
CA LEU A 718 -14.64 27.78 5.29
C LEU A 718 -15.71 27.01 4.52
N VAL A 719 -16.59 27.70 3.80
CA VAL A 719 -17.81 27.11 3.23
C VAL A 719 -17.67 26.90 1.74
N THR A 720 -17.31 27.95 1.01
CA THR A 720 -17.32 27.93 -0.45
C THR A 720 -16.16 27.10 -1.02
N ASP A 721 -14.96 27.20 -0.44
CA ASP A 721 -13.76 26.58 -0.98
C ASP A 721 -13.53 25.16 -0.49
N THR A 722 -13.93 24.84 0.74
CA THR A 722 -13.67 23.51 1.34
C THR A 722 -14.39 22.38 0.58
N LEU A 723 -15.67 22.58 0.23
CA LEU A 723 -16.44 21.52 -0.45
C LEU A 723 -15.89 21.16 -1.84
N PRO A 724 -15.59 22.12 -2.73
CA PRO A 724 -14.95 21.84 -4.00
C PRO A 724 -13.53 21.26 -3.84
N ALA A 725 -12.75 21.72 -2.87
CA ALA A 725 -11.40 21.21 -2.63
C ALA A 725 -11.40 19.71 -2.25
N ILE A 726 -12.31 19.28 -1.35
CA ILE A 726 -12.51 17.87 -1.02
C ILE A 726 -12.96 17.09 -2.26
N ALA A 727 -13.88 17.64 -3.05
CA ALA A 727 -14.40 16.99 -4.24
C ALA A 727 -13.34 16.83 -5.34
N LEU A 728 -12.41 17.78 -5.49
CA LEU A 728 -11.24 17.66 -6.38
C LEU A 728 -10.31 16.53 -5.94
N GLY A 729 -10.24 16.24 -4.65
CA GLY A 729 -9.46 15.11 -4.11
C GLY A 729 -9.92 13.73 -4.57
N VAL A 730 -11.11 13.59 -5.14
CA VAL A 730 -11.66 12.34 -5.68
C VAL A 730 -11.93 12.42 -7.18
N GLU A 731 -11.24 13.30 -7.87
CA GLU A 731 -11.32 13.43 -9.32
C GLU A 731 -10.86 12.11 -10.00
N PRO A 732 -11.51 11.65 -11.08
CA PRO A 732 -11.01 10.54 -11.88
C PRO A 732 -9.60 10.79 -12.40
N ALA A 733 -8.86 9.72 -12.67
CA ALA A 733 -7.53 9.84 -13.28
C ALA A 733 -7.60 10.60 -14.62
N GLU A 734 -6.61 11.44 -14.87
CA GLU A 734 -6.47 12.10 -16.16
C GLU A 734 -6.13 11.07 -17.24
N PRO A 735 -6.60 11.26 -18.48
CA PRO A 735 -6.23 10.37 -19.58
C PRO A 735 -4.72 10.31 -19.75
N GLY A 736 -4.16 9.09 -19.89
CA GLY A 736 -2.73 8.90 -20.09
C GLY A 736 -1.87 8.94 -18.83
N VAL A 737 -2.43 8.86 -17.63
CA VAL A 737 -1.66 8.88 -16.37
C VAL A 737 -0.56 7.81 -16.31
N MET A 738 -0.74 6.67 -16.99
CA MET A 738 0.23 5.57 -17.11
C MET A 738 1.09 5.63 -18.37
N THR A 739 1.06 6.73 -19.12
CA THR A 739 2.00 6.98 -20.23
C THR A 739 3.06 8.02 -19.88
N HIS A 740 2.97 8.60 -18.69
CA HIS A 740 3.91 9.61 -18.18
C HIS A 740 5.01 8.95 -17.37
N LYS A 741 6.20 9.55 -17.38
CA LYS A 741 7.32 9.10 -16.55
C LYS A 741 7.01 9.31 -15.05
N PRO A 742 7.58 8.48 -14.17
CA PRO A 742 7.50 8.70 -12.74
C PRO A 742 8.12 10.04 -12.32
N ARG A 743 7.57 10.64 -11.29
CA ARG A 743 8.01 11.96 -10.80
C ARG A 743 9.39 11.98 -10.13
N GLY A 744 9.85 10.81 -9.65
CA GLY A 744 11.10 10.69 -8.93
C GLY A 744 11.06 11.23 -7.48
N ARG A 745 12.18 11.03 -6.78
CA ARG A 745 12.32 11.28 -5.33
C ARG A 745 12.28 12.75 -4.94
N GLN A 746 12.67 13.67 -5.84
CA GLN A 746 12.78 15.10 -5.54
C GLN A 746 11.54 15.91 -5.89
N SER A 747 10.48 15.27 -6.43
CA SER A 747 9.28 15.99 -6.83
C SER A 747 8.50 16.52 -5.63
N ASN A 748 7.93 17.70 -5.80
CA ASN A 748 7.07 18.34 -4.81
C ASN A 748 5.69 18.68 -5.40
N PHE A 749 4.75 19.12 -4.56
CA PHE A 749 3.38 19.41 -4.99
C PHE A 749 3.25 20.61 -5.95
N PHE A 750 4.30 21.41 -6.10
CA PHE A 750 4.32 22.58 -6.97
C PHE A 750 4.91 22.31 -8.35
N ASP A 751 5.43 21.12 -8.57
CA ASP A 751 5.99 20.70 -9.85
C ASP A 751 4.90 20.51 -10.91
N GLY A 752 5.28 20.28 -12.14
CA GLY A 752 4.35 20.11 -13.25
C GLY A 752 3.55 21.37 -13.61
N GLY A 753 4.11 22.56 -13.31
CA GLY A 753 3.47 23.85 -13.64
C GLY A 753 2.44 24.35 -12.63
N VAL A 754 2.20 23.61 -11.52
CA VAL A 754 1.23 23.98 -10.50
C VAL A 754 1.52 25.34 -9.87
N MET A 755 2.78 25.65 -9.53
CA MET A 755 3.15 26.95 -8.97
C MET A 755 2.84 28.10 -9.93
N GLY A 756 3.17 27.93 -11.20
CA GLY A 756 2.83 28.91 -12.25
C GLY A 756 1.33 29.11 -12.37
N ALA A 757 0.58 28.02 -12.29
CA ALA A 757 -0.88 28.05 -12.35
C ALA A 757 -1.47 28.81 -11.14
N ILE A 758 -1.01 28.55 -9.91
CA ILE A 758 -1.41 29.26 -8.70
C ILE A 758 -1.23 30.78 -8.87
N ILE A 759 -0.06 31.21 -9.34
CA ILE A 759 0.28 32.63 -9.48
C ILE A 759 -0.60 33.30 -10.52
N TYR A 760 -0.65 32.80 -11.77
CA TYR A 760 -1.43 33.51 -12.82
C TYR A 760 -2.93 33.46 -12.54
N GLN A 761 -3.44 32.34 -11.97
CA GLN A 761 -4.85 32.21 -11.63
C GLN A 761 -5.25 33.14 -10.49
N GLY A 762 -4.40 33.28 -9.45
CA GLY A 762 -4.59 34.26 -8.38
C GLY A 762 -4.65 35.71 -8.91
N ILE A 763 -3.71 36.05 -9.81
CA ILE A 763 -3.67 37.40 -10.45
C ILE A 763 -4.94 37.62 -11.29
N LEU A 764 -5.36 36.67 -12.12
CA LEU A 764 -6.56 36.79 -12.94
C LEU A 764 -7.81 37.02 -12.08
N GLN A 765 -7.97 36.24 -11.02
CA GLN A 765 -9.11 36.41 -10.10
C GLN A 765 -9.09 37.80 -9.46
N THR A 766 -7.92 38.28 -9.00
CA THR A 766 -7.75 39.60 -8.43
C THR A 766 -8.20 40.71 -9.42
N ILE A 767 -7.76 40.63 -10.67
CA ILE A 767 -8.09 41.59 -11.72
C ILE A 767 -9.61 41.60 -11.95
N LEU A 768 -10.25 40.43 -12.00
CA LEU A 768 -11.70 40.34 -12.24
C LEU A 768 -12.51 40.89 -11.06
N VAL A 769 -12.14 40.58 -9.81
CA VAL A 769 -12.84 41.08 -8.63
C VAL A 769 -12.68 42.59 -8.49
N LEU A 770 -11.48 43.12 -8.62
CA LEU A 770 -11.23 44.60 -8.59
C LEU A 770 -11.87 45.28 -9.78
N GLY A 771 -11.92 44.64 -10.96
CA GLY A 771 -12.61 45.17 -12.15
C GLY A 771 -14.11 45.28 -11.92
N VAL A 772 -14.77 44.30 -11.31
CA VAL A 772 -16.19 44.35 -10.98
C VAL A 772 -16.48 45.44 -9.93
N TYR A 773 -15.62 45.53 -8.90
CA TYR A 773 -15.71 46.57 -7.89
C TYR A 773 -15.59 47.98 -8.54
N GLY A 774 -14.55 48.18 -9.36
CA GLY A 774 -14.34 49.42 -10.08
C GLY A 774 -15.48 49.79 -11.04
N TRP A 775 -16.05 48.76 -11.72
CA TRP A 775 -17.25 48.96 -12.55
C TRP A 775 -18.43 49.47 -11.74
N ALA A 776 -18.69 48.90 -10.56
CA ALA A 776 -19.77 49.35 -9.67
C ALA A 776 -19.59 50.82 -9.22
N LEU A 777 -18.34 51.24 -9.01
CA LEU A 777 -18.05 52.66 -8.68
C LEU A 777 -18.26 53.61 -9.86
N MET A 778 -17.97 53.16 -11.12
CA MET A 778 -18.11 53.95 -12.32
C MET A 778 -19.56 54.09 -12.81
N TYR A 779 -20.37 53.06 -12.54
CA TYR A 779 -21.75 52.98 -12.99
C TYR A 779 -22.69 52.69 -11.81
N PRO A 780 -22.80 53.65 -10.83
CA PRO A 780 -23.59 53.40 -9.64
C PRO A 780 -25.11 53.47 -9.95
N GLU A 781 -25.86 52.52 -9.39
CA GLU A 781 -27.33 52.48 -9.52
C GLU A 781 -28.02 53.27 -8.39
N HIS A 782 -27.34 53.53 -7.28
CA HIS A 782 -27.84 54.26 -6.13
C HIS A 782 -27.08 55.59 -5.95
N ALA A 783 -27.75 56.56 -5.35
CA ALA A 783 -27.14 57.84 -4.99
C ALA A 783 -26.61 57.80 -3.57
N GLY A 784 -25.42 58.37 -3.38
CA GLY A 784 -24.79 58.49 -2.07
C GLY A 784 -23.61 57.52 -1.88
N TYR A 785 -22.51 58.08 -1.39
CA TYR A 785 -21.21 57.37 -1.24
C TYR A 785 -21.32 56.02 -0.50
N ARG A 786 -22.08 55.96 0.60
CA ARG A 786 -22.24 54.73 1.39
C ARG A 786 -22.93 53.60 0.62
N MET A 787 -23.97 53.90 -0.12
CA MET A 787 -24.71 52.89 -0.89
C MET A 787 -23.91 52.40 -2.10
N ILE A 788 -23.21 53.27 -2.80
CA ILE A 788 -22.34 52.91 -3.91
C ILE A 788 -21.26 51.93 -3.47
N HIS A 789 -20.59 52.23 -2.35
CA HIS A 789 -19.56 51.35 -1.83
C HIS A 789 -20.12 50.03 -1.26
N ALA A 790 -21.32 50.05 -0.65
CA ALA A 790 -21.98 48.84 -0.16
C ALA A 790 -22.39 47.91 -1.32
N ASP A 791 -22.88 48.46 -2.42
CA ASP A 791 -23.16 47.70 -3.64
C ASP A 791 -21.89 47.15 -4.27
N ALA A 792 -20.85 47.97 -4.39
CA ALA A 792 -19.56 47.54 -4.95
C ALA A 792 -18.92 46.42 -4.12
N LEU A 793 -18.97 46.51 -2.77
CA LEU A 793 -18.50 45.49 -1.85
C LEU A 793 -19.28 44.18 -2.01
N THR A 794 -20.63 44.27 -2.12
CA THR A 794 -21.49 43.12 -2.35
C THR A 794 -21.20 42.46 -3.69
N MET A 795 -21.01 43.25 -4.75
CA MET A 795 -20.66 42.72 -6.07
C MET A 795 -19.28 42.07 -6.05
N ALA A 796 -18.30 42.65 -5.36
CA ALA A 796 -16.97 42.02 -5.21
C ALA A 796 -17.02 40.71 -4.44
N PHE A 797 -17.74 40.66 -3.33
CA PHE A 797 -17.94 39.44 -2.54
C PHE A 797 -18.63 38.33 -3.35
N ALA A 798 -19.74 38.67 -4.03
CA ALA A 798 -20.45 37.74 -4.89
C ALA A 798 -19.58 37.24 -6.05
N THR A 799 -18.80 38.16 -6.67
CA THR A 799 -17.87 37.80 -7.77
C THR A 799 -16.80 36.88 -7.28
N LEU A 800 -16.15 37.16 -6.15
CA LEU A 800 -15.09 36.32 -5.60
C LEU A 800 -15.62 34.91 -5.27
N GLY A 801 -16.75 34.80 -4.56
CA GLY A 801 -17.35 33.51 -4.25
C GLY A 801 -17.76 32.72 -5.49
N LEU A 802 -18.36 33.37 -6.52
CA LEU A 802 -18.72 32.70 -7.77
C LEU A 802 -17.48 32.31 -8.59
N ILE A 803 -16.44 33.14 -8.64
CA ILE A 803 -15.17 32.83 -9.30
C ILE A 803 -14.59 31.55 -8.70
N GLN A 804 -14.58 31.35 -7.38
CA GLN A 804 -14.09 30.13 -6.77
C GLN A 804 -14.84 28.90 -7.28
N LEU A 805 -16.16 28.96 -7.36
CA LEU A 805 -16.96 27.85 -7.86
C LEU A 805 -16.66 27.47 -9.31
N VAL A 806 -16.56 28.50 -10.20
CA VAL A 806 -16.23 28.24 -11.62
C VAL A 806 -14.75 27.91 -11.81
N HIS A 807 -13.88 28.47 -10.97
CA HIS A 807 -12.43 28.18 -10.99
C HIS A 807 -12.13 26.73 -10.60
N ALA A 808 -12.92 26.12 -9.71
CA ALA A 808 -12.79 24.70 -9.37
C ALA A 808 -12.84 23.81 -10.62
N PHE A 809 -13.59 24.19 -11.67
CA PHE A 809 -13.55 23.48 -12.95
C PHE A 809 -12.22 23.66 -13.69
N ASN A 810 -11.59 24.83 -13.59
CA ASN A 810 -10.32 25.10 -14.25
C ASN A 810 -9.18 24.28 -13.67
N VAL A 811 -9.25 23.95 -12.39
CA VAL A 811 -8.18 23.23 -11.66
C VAL A 811 -8.23 21.72 -11.89
N LYS A 812 -9.24 21.19 -12.58
CA LYS A 812 -9.32 19.74 -12.90
C LYS A 812 -8.11 19.23 -13.69
N SER A 813 -7.41 20.10 -14.40
CA SER A 813 -6.09 19.84 -14.98
C SER A 813 -5.30 21.15 -15.12
N VAL A 814 -3.97 21.07 -15.02
CA VAL A 814 -3.08 22.23 -15.17
C VAL A 814 -3.06 22.73 -16.62
N TYR A 815 -2.98 21.84 -17.58
CA TYR A 815 -2.78 22.15 -19.00
C TYR A 815 -3.94 21.73 -19.90
N GLN A 816 -4.66 20.66 -19.54
CA GLN A 816 -5.75 20.16 -20.39
C GLN A 816 -7.00 21.03 -20.27
N SER A 817 -7.74 21.11 -21.38
CA SER A 817 -9.02 21.83 -21.38
C SER A 817 -10.06 21.11 -20.52
N ILE A 818 -10.90 21.87 -19.86
CA ILE A 818 -12.06 21.37 -19.11
C ILE A 818 -12.96 20.44 -19.96
N PHE A 819 -13.05 20.71 -21.26
CA PHE A 819 -13.83 19.89 -22.20
C PHE A 819 -13.17 18.54 -22.49
N THR A 820 -11.85 18.46 -22.48
CA THR A 820 -11.09 17.22 -22.70
C THR A 820 -11.12 16.32 -21.45
N VAL A 821 -10.90 16.89 -20.28
CA VAL A 821 -10.92 16.17 -19.00
C VAL A 821 -12.32 15.67 -18.64
N GLY A 822 -13.35 16.43 -19.04
CA GLY A 822 -14.75 16.12 -18.76
C GLY A 822 -15.24 16.79 -17.49
N ALA A 823 -15.90 17.95 -17.67
CA ALA A 823 -16.34 18.82 -16.58
C ALA A 823 -17.19 18.13 -15.50
N PHE A 824 -18.04 17.19 -15.89
CA PHE A 824 -19.07 16.59 -15.02
C PHE A 824 -18.85 15.09 -14.71
N LYS A 825 -17.66 14.53 -14.94
CA LYS A 825 -17.37 13.11 -14.66
C LYS A 825 -17.36 12.78 -13.17
N ASN A 826 -17.00 13.74 -12.31
CA ASN A 826 -16.92 13.55 -10.88
C ASN A 826 -18.27 13.81 -10.20
N ARG A 827 -18.93 12.76 -9.71
CA ARG A 827 -20.23 12.85 -9.04
C ARG A 827 -20.19 13.71 -7.77
N THR A 828 -19.15 13.57 -6.96
CA THR A 828 -18.96 14.34 -5.72
C THR A 828 -18.84 15.83 -6.03
N PHE A 829 -18.06 16.16 -7.06
CA PHE A 829 -17.89 17.53 -7.53
C PHE A 829 -19.20 18.12 -8.03
N ASN A 830 -19.98 17.35 -8.79
CA ASN A 830 -21.28 17.78 -9.32
C ASN A 830 -22.32 18.12 -8.24
N TRP A 831 -22.18 17.56 -7.03
CA TRP A 831 -22.99 17.91 -5.87
C TRP A 831 -22.39 19.03 -5.03
N SER A 832 -21.05 19.07 -4.89
CA SER A 832 -20.37 20.06 -4.06
C SER A 832 -20.55 21.50 -4.58
N ILE A 833 -20.48 21.70 -5.90
CA ILE A 833 -20.60 23.04 -6.52
C ILE A 833 -21.99 23.64 -6.29
N PRO A 834 -23.13 22.98 -6.60
CA PRO A 834 -24.45 23.52 -6.30
C PRO A 834 -24.69 23.78 -4.81
N VAL A 835 -24.20 22.92 -3.93
CA VAL A 835 -24.33 23.12 -2.48
C VAL A 835 -23.57 24.36 -2.04
N ALA A 836 -22.30 24.50 -2.44
CA ALA A 836 -21.51 25.70 -2.15
C ALA A 836 -22.14 26.98 -2.75
N PHE A 837 -22.70 26.90 -3.97
CA PHE A 837 -23.42 27.99 -4.58
C PHE A 837 -24.66 28.41 -3.75
N ILE A 838 -25.48 27.47 -3.31
CA ILE A 838 -26.64 27.74 -2.47
C ILE A 838 -26.20 28.41 -1.16
N LEU A 839 -25.15 27.89 -0.52
CA LEU A 839 -24.62 28.44 0.74
C LEU A 839 -24.07 29.87 0.56
N LEU A 840 -23.44 30.17 -0.57
CA LEU A 840 -23.05 31.55 -0.94
C LEU A 840 -24.28 32.44 -1.16
N MET A 841 -25.28 31.96 -1.91
CA MET A 841 -26.48 32.73 -2.20
C MET A 841 -27.30 33.05 -0.93
N VAL A 842 -27.34 32.17 0.03
CA VAL A 842 -28.01 32.41 1.33
C VAL A 842 -27.46 33.66 2.01
N THR A 843 -26.17 33.93 1.99
CA THR A 843 -25.57 35.12 2.61
C THR A 843 -25.97 36.43 1.93
N ILE A 844 -26.26 36.38 0.63
CA ILE A 844 -26.53 37.59 -0.17
C ILE A 844 -28.07 37.87 -0.28
N VAL A 845 -28.85 36.81 -0.45
CA VAL A 845 -30.27 36.96 -0.85
C VAL A 845 -31.21 36.85 0.36
N VAL A 846 -30.87 36.03 1.38
CA VAL A 846 -31.80 35.78 2.50
C VAL A 846 -31.83 36.95 3.48
N PRO A 847 -33.04 37.55 3.74
CA PRO A 847 -33.18 38.60 4.71
C PRO A 847 -32.71 38.17 6.11
N GLY A 848 -31.90 39.00 6.74
CA GLY A 848 -31.25 38.71 8.02
C GLY A 848 -29.78 38.25 7.86
N PHE A 849 -29.49 37.33 6.99
CA PHE A 849 -28.07 36.98 6.65
C PHE A 849 -27.39 38.13 5.90
N ASN A 850 -28.07 38.79 4.97
CA ASN A 850 -27.51 39.95 4.27
C ASN A 850 -27.08 41.06 5.23
N LYS A 851 -27.82 41.31 6.31
CA LYS A 851 -27.41 42.28 7.35
C LYS A 851 -26.14 41.81 8.11
N LEU A 852 -26.04 40.51 8.37
CA LEU A 852 -24.92 39.89 9.07
C LEU A 852 -23.62 40.00 8.26
N PHE A 853 -23.73 39.84 6.94
CA PHE A 853 -22.60 39.93 6.01
C PHE A 853 -22.41 41.34 5.43
N HIS A 854 -23.14 42.38 5.89
CA HIS A 854 -23.07 43.75 5.40
C HIS A 854 -23.24 43.88 3.88
N VAL A 855 -24.09 43.04 3.28
CA VAL A 855 -24.36 43.04 1.84
C VAL A 855 -25.69 43.64 1.50
N THR A 856 -25.77 44.23 0.29
CA THR A 856 -26.98 44.88 -0.26
C THR A 856 -27.70 43.94 -1.22
N HIS A 857 -28.96 44.29 -1.54
CA HIS A 857 -29.69 43.64 -2.61
C HIS A 857 -29.19 44.13 -3.96
N LEU A 858 -28.68 43.22 -4.79
CA LEU A 858 -28.19 43.51 -6.13
C LEU A 858 -29.34 43.53 -7.15
N SER A 859 -29.30 44.51 -8.07
CA SER A 859 -30.18 44.56 -9.23
C SER A 859 -29.86 43.52 -10.28
N SER A 860 -30.70 43.33 -11.25
CA SER A 860 -30.47 42.40 -12.36
C SER A 860 -29.22 42.76 -13.17
N THR A 861 -28.94 44.05 -13.35
CA THR A 861 -27.75 44.56 -14.07
C THR A 861 -26.47 44.26 -13.26
N GLN A 862 -26.51 44.49 -11.96
CA GLN A 862 -25.42 44.20 -11.05
C GLN A 862 -25.11 42.66 -11.03
N TRP A 863 -26.14 41.81 -10.91
CA TRP A 863 -26.00 40.38 -11.04
C TRP A 863 -25.41 39.93 -12.39
N LEU A 864 -25.87 40.57 -13.49
CA LEU A 864 -25.29 40.25 -14.81
C LEU A 864 -23.81 40.57 -14.88
N THR A 865 -23.37 41.71 -14.30
CA THR A 865 -21.94 42.06 -14.22
C THR A 865 -21.14 41.06 -13.38
N VAL A 866 -21.68 40.68 -12.24
CA VAL A 866 -21.08 39.66 -11.37
C VAL A 866 -20.91 38.31 -12.08
N VAL A 867 -21.97 37.85 -12.76
CA VAL A 867 -21.93 36.56 -13.48
C VAL A 867 -20.96 36.62 -14.67
N ILE A 868 -20.98 37.71 -15.44
CA ILE A 868 -20.03 37.86 -16.57
C ILE A 868 -18.60 37.91 -16.04
N GLY A 869 -18.31 38.70 -15.00
CA GLY A 869 -17.00 38.77 -14.37
C GLY A 869 -16.52 37.42 -13.90
N SER A 870 -17.41 36.63 -13.29
CA SER A 870 -17.05 35.26 -12.80
C SER A 870 -16.79 34.27 -13.94
N LEU A 871 -17.61 34.28 -14.99
CA LEU A 871 -17.45 33.37 -16.13
C LEU A 871 -16.22 33.70 -16.98
N LEU A 872 -15.79 34.95 -17.00
CA LEU A 872 -14.54 35.35 -17.68
C LEU A 872 -13.34 34.59 -17.14
N MET A 873 -13.35 34.18 -15.88
CA MET A 873 -12.28 33.37 -15.29
C MET A 873 -12.08 32.07 -16.06
N VAL A 874 -13.12 31.37 -16.46
CA VAL A 874 -13.03 30.14 -17.26
C VAL A 874 -12.45 30.45 -18.64
N VAL A 875 -12.96 31.48 -19.31
CA VAL A 875 -12.52 31.85 -20.66
C VAL A 875 -11.04 32.22 -20.69
N LEU A 876 -10.62 33.08 -19.76
CA LEU A 876 -9.22 33.55 -19.68
C LEU A 876 -8.27 32.40 -19.32
N THR A 877 -8.66 31.52 -18.39
CA THR A 877 -7.86 30.34 -18.04
C THR A 877 -7.72 29.38 -19.21
N GLU A 878 -8.79 29.11 -19.95
CA GLU A 878 -8.74 28.25 -21.16
C GLU A 878 -7.84 28.84 -22.25
N ILE A 879 -7.86 30.17 -22.44
CA ILE A 879 -6.94 30.86 -23.35
C ILE A 879 -5.47 30.65 -22.91
N VAL A 880 -5.16 30.82 -21.63
CA VAL A 880 -3.80 30.61 -21.08
C VAL A 880 -3.38 29.16 -21.31
N LYS A 881 -4.22 28.20 -20.97
CA LYS A 881 -3.95 26.77 -21.19
C LYS A 881 -3.73 26.44 -22.67
N PHE A 882 -4.52 27.03 -23.56
CA PHE A 882 -4.34 26.85 -25.00
C PHE A 882 -2.97 27.36 -25.48
N ILE A 883 -2.53 28.52 -24.98
CA ILE A 883 -1.21 29.09 -25.29
C ILE A 883 -0.10 28.19 -24.73
N GLN A 884 -0.24 27.74 -23.49
CA GLN A 884 0.75 26.87 -22.84
C GLN A 884 0.93 25.54 -23.61
N ARG A 885 -0.16 24.91 -24.06
CA ARG A 885 -0.09 23.70 -24.91
C ARG A 885 0.59 24.00 -26.27
N LYS A 886 0.29 25.15 -26.89
CA LYS A 886 0.97 25.53 -28.15
C LYS A 886 2.48 25.78 -27.97
N LEU A 887 2.91 26.15 -26.78
CA LEU A 887 4.32 26.34 -26.44
C LEU A 887 5.01 25.05 -25.97
N GLY A 888 4.30 23.89 -25.99
CA GLY A 888 4.82 22.59 -25.58
C GLY A 888 5.18 22.54 -24.09
N GLN A 889 4.48 23.31 -23.24
CA GLN A 889 4.74 23.33 -21.80
C GLN A 889 4.13 22.10 -21.13
N ASP A 890 3.07 21.53 -21.67
CA ASP A 890 2.47 20.26 -21.24
C ASP A 890 3.43 19.07 -21.45
N GLU A 891 4.13 19.00 -22.59
CA GLU A 891 5.12 17.96 -22.85
C GLU A 891 6.38 18.07 -21.98
N LYS A 892 6.75 19.28 -21.56
CA LYS A 892 7.91 19.52 -20.67
C LYS A 892 7.60 19.28 -19.21
N ALA A 893 6.35 19.36 -18.82
CA ALA A 893 5.89 19.16 -17.45
C ALA A 893 5.61 17.67 -17.13
N ILE A 894 5.54 16.85 -18.18
CA ILE A 894 5.40 15.40 -18.18
C ILE A 894 6.80 14.77 -18.26
#